data_ded6a8490db4944680a50e39c4d3e929
#
_entry.id   ded6a8490db4944680a50e39c4d3e929
#
_cell.length_a   1.000
_cell.length_b   1.000
_cell.length_c   1.000
_cell.angle_alpha   90.00
_cell.angle_beta   90.00
_cell.angle_gamma   90.00
#
_symmetry.space_group_name_H-M   'P 1'
#
loop_
_entity.id
_entity.type
_entity.pdbx_description
1 polymer ?
#
loop_
_entity_poly.entity_id
_entity_poly.type
_entity_poly.pdbx_seq_one_letter_code
_entity_poly.pdbx_strand_id
1 'polypeptide(L)'
;MNAKRDDPAGALELKPVYGPDDLTGLGHLGGMPGEAPFVRGPYPTMYRGRPWTIRQYGGYGDAATSNLAYREALKQGAQGLSVAFDLPTHRGYDSDDRQAQADVGMAGVAIDTVDDMRRLFDGIALDRVSVSMTMSGAVLPVLAAFLVAAEESGVPFEQLRGTIQNDILKEFMVRNTWIHAPQPSLRIATDVVEWLAAHAPKFNGMSISGYHFQEAGADPVLELALTLANARTYVGRLRERGLDVDAFCGGLSFFFGVGKPFFVEIAKLRAARLLWHDIVCELGGTSARATAMRMHCQTSGWTLAAQQPLNNIARTTVEAMAAIFGGTQSLHTNGFDEALALPGAQASRLARDTQLILQHEFGLCEVADPWAGSYLIESLTGRMVTEARVVLAQIDAEGGILAALESGWVQRRIHQAALRTQARLDAQEEVVVGVNRYQEPDDNGQECLEIDGTQVRVQQARRLDALRSRRDDAAARHALAALTEAARHGGPNLLACAIDAMRCRATVGECTRALLQVWPRHTVRASYDAALYGTARAGNTEWLAACECVSALRERLGRAPRILVAKLGQDGHDRGAKAVAAGLADAGFVVELTPLFQSAEAVASAACDGDFDAIGISTLGGAHLELLPALLHALRQRALDVPVFVGGIVPADHRRLLRQCGVQEILGPGTPMEIIVSTIVAALTLSRMPTA
;
A
#
# COMPACT_ATOMS: atom_id res chain seq x y z
N MET A 1 -20.40 20.59 29.48
CA MET A 1 -19.07 21.15 29.84
C MET A 1 -18.03 20.35 29.07
N ASN A 2 -17.47 20.97 28.01
CA ASN A 2 -16.53 20.32 27.11
C ASN A 2 -15.20 20.10 27.81
N ALA A 3 -14.85 18.87 28.10
CA ALA A 3 -13.46 18.51 28.38
C ALA A 3 -12.65 18.79 27.09
N LYS A 4 -11.74 19.75 27.13
CA LYS A 4 -10.76 19.98 26.07
C LYS A 4 -9.99 18.69 25.82
N ARG A 5 -10.08 18.19 24.60
CA ARG A 5 -9.21 17.13 24.13
C ARG A 5 -7.81 17.73 23.91
N ASP A 6 -6.92 17.50 24.84
CA ASP A 6 -5.48 17.73 24.67
C ASP A 6 -4.88 16.56 23.87
N ASP A 7 -5.23 16.45 22.58
CA ASP A 7 -4.53 15.58 21.63
C ASP A 7 -4.14 16.39 20.39
N PRO A 8 -2.86 16.74 20.21
CA PRO A 8 -2.40 17.62 19.13
C PRO A 8 -2.42 16.99 17.73
N ALA A 9 -2.97 15.80 17.56
CA ALA A 9 -3.05 15.11 16.28
C ALA A 9 -4.47 14.56 16.00
N GLY A 10 -5.50 15.31 16.37
CA GLY A 10 -6.87 15.02 15.99
C GLY A 10 -7.18 15.42 14.55
N ALA A 11 -8.09 14.71 13.88
CA ALA A 11 -8.60 15.10 12.56
C ALA A 11 -8.95 16.60 12.56
N LEU A 12 -8.58 17.31 11.48
CA LEU A 12 -8.87 18.75 11.34
C LEU A 12 -10.38 18.98 11.43
N GLU A 13 -10.86 19.41 12.58
CA GLU A 13 -12.28 19.69 12.79
C GLU A 13 -12.70 20.89 11.95
N LEU A 14 -13.80 20.74 11.22
CA LEU A 14 -14.38 21.82 10.43
C LEU A 14 -15.21 22.75 11.31
N LYS A 15 -15.08 24.06 11.10
CA LYS A 15 -16.03 25.03 11.65
C LYS A 15 -17.33 24.96 10.86
N PRO A 16 -18.47 25.24 11.48
CA PRO A 16 -19.74 25.34 10.76
C PRO A 16 -19.77 26.43 9.69
N VAL A 17 -19.03 27.52 9.91
CA VAL A 17 -18.95 28.70 9.02
C VAL A 17 -17.52 29.25 9.03
N TYR A 18 -17.05 29.68 7.87
CA TYR A 18 -15.77 30.35 7.67
C TYR A 18 -16.04 31.77 7.10
N GLY A 19 -15.20 32.72 7.49
CA GLY A 19 -15.30 34.12 7.09
C GLY A 19 -13.94 34.76 6.80
N PRO A 20 -13.91 36.07 6.50
CA PRO A 20 -12.66 36.79 6.18
C PRO A 20 -11.57 36.67 7.26
N ASP A 21 -11.98 36.62 8.53
CA ASP A 21 -11.05 36.53 9.67
C ASP A 21 -10.25 35.22 9.67
N ASP A 22 -10.79 34.16 9.08
CA ASP A 22 -10.12 32.86 8.94
C ASP A 22 -8.93 32.90 7.95
N LEU A 23 -8.80 33.97 7.18
CA LEU A 23 -7.68 34.20 6.27
C LEU A 23 -6.54 35.00 6.90
N THR A 24 -6.75 35.56 8.09
CA THR A 24 -5.77 36.42 8.74
C THR A 24 -4.47 35.67 9.05
N GLY A 25 -3.33 36.23 8.62
CA GLY A 25 -2.00 35.66 8.87
C GLY A 25 -1.59 34.52 7.91
N LEU A 26 -2.40 34.18 6.91
CA LEU A 26 -2.04 33.16 5.91
C LEU A 26 -1.08 33.76 4.87
N GLY A 27 0.16 33.27 4.85
CA GLY A 27 1.23 33.78 3.96
C GLY A 27 1.16 33.25 2.51
N HIS A 28 0.28 32.29 2.21
CA HIS A 28 0.21 31.63 0.89
C HIS A 28 -0.88 32.22 -0.03
N LEU A 29 -1.58 33.25 0.40
CA LEU A 29 -2.64 33.92 -0.38
C LEU A 29 -2.05 34.76 -1.52
N GLY A 30 -2.82 34.89 -2.61
CA GLY A 30 -2.50 35.79 -3.73
C GLY A 30 -1.56 35.24 -4.78
N GLY A 31 -0.95 34.07 -4.60
CA GLY A 31 -0.13 33.41 -5.63
C GLY A 31 -0.94 32.95 -6.84
N MET A 32 -0.28 32.80 -8.00
CA MET A 32 -0.89 32.26 -9.21
C MET A 32 -0.51 30.80 -9.44
N PRO A 33 -1.31 30.02 -10.21
CA PRO A 33 -0.90 28.69 -10.61
C PRO A 33 0.45 28.72 -11.36
N GLY A 34 1.34 27.78 -11.06
CA GLY A 34 2.69 27.72 -11.66
C GLY A 34 3.73 28.63 -11.01
N GLU A 35 3.35 29.43 -10.01
CA GLU A 35 4.26 30.28 -9.25
C GLU A 35 4.55 29.69 -7.86
N ALA A 36 5.78 29.85 -7.40
CA ALA A 36 6.19 29.42 -6.07
C ALA A 36 5.34 30.12 -4.98
N PRO A 37 4.95 29.43 -3.92
CA PRO A 37 5.24 28.06 -3.52
C PRO A 37 4.28 27.00 -4.10
N PHE A 38 3.73 27.21 -5.27
CA PHE A 38 2.91 26.29 -6.08
C PHE A 38 1.62 25.79 -5.42
N VAL A 39 1.09 26.48 -4.44
CA VAL A 39 -0.13 26.07 -3.71
C VAL A 39 -1.29 25.79 -4.66
N ARG A 40 -1.43 26.62 -5.72
CA ARG A 40 -2.48 26.55 -6.73
C ARG A 40 -2.19 25.61 -7.90
N GLY A 41 -1.08 24.86 -7.82
CA GLY A 41 -0.66 23.88 -8.83
C GLY A 41 0.70 24.17 -9.45
N PRO A 42 1.37 23.13 -9.99
CA PRO A 42 2.73 23.25 -10.51
C PRO A 42 2.82 23.90 -11.91
N TYR A 43 1.69 24.14 -12.58
CA TYR A 43 1.66 24.68 -13.94
C TYR A 43 0.73 25.89 -14.06
N PRO A 44 1.06 26.92 -14.89
CA PRO A 44 0.24 28.12 -15.01
C PRO A 44 -1.18 27.89 -15.50
N THR A 45 -1.37 26.91 -16.39
CA THR A 45 -2.68 26.61 -16.98
C THR A 45 -3.36 25.37 -16.38
N MET A 46 -2.67 24.62 -15.55
CA MET A 46 -3.14 23.36 -14.97
C MET A 46 -3.90 22.50 -16.00
N TYR A 47 -5.10 22.06 -15.71
CA TYR A 47 -5.88 21.17 -16.56
C TYR A 47 -6.36 21.79 -17.87
N ARG A 48 -6.48 23.12 -17.95
CA ARG A 48 -6.83 23.79 -19.20
C ARG A 48 -5.77 23.59 -20.28
N GLY A 49 -4.48 23.56 -19.89
CA GLY A 49 -3.38 23.28 -20.80
C GLY A 49 -3.18 21.77 -21.02
N ARG A 50 -3.33 20.99 -19.96
CA ARG A 50 -3.21 19.54 -19.98
C ARG A 50 -4.01 18.94 -18.83
N PRO A 51 -5.09 18.19 -19.10
CA PRO A 51 -5.81 17.43 -18.09
C PRO A 51 -4.90 16.47 -17.33
N TRP A 52 -5.31 16.01 -16.13
CA TRP A 52 -4.60 14.96 -15.43
C TRP A 52 -4.55 13.68 -16.28
N THR A 53 -3.48 12.91 -16.13
CA THR A 53 -3.34 11.65 -16.84
C THR A 53 -4.24 10.59 -16.20
N ILE A 54 -5.16 10.00 -16.97
CA ILE A 54 -5.92 8.83 -16.54
C ILE A 54 -4.98 7.64 -16.53
N ARG A 55 -4.72 7.11 -15.33
CA ARG A 55 -3.73 6.06 -15.10
C ARG A 55 -4.30 5.01 -14.16
N GLN A 56 -4.83 3.93 -14.74
CA GLN A 56 -5.37 2.83 -13.97
C GLN A 56 -4.27 1.85 -13.56
N TYR A 57 -4.28 1.48 -12.29
CA TYR A 57 -3.41 0.47 -11.70
C TYR A 57 -3.99 -0.91 -11.96
N GLY A 58 -3.17 -1.82 -12.48
CA GLY A 58 -3.61 -3.17 -12.77
C GLY A 58 -2.46 -4.11 -13.12
N GLY A 59 -2.71 -5.40 -12.90
CA GLY A 59 -1.83 -6.50 -13.24
C GLY A 59 -2.57 -7.80 -12.94
N TYR A 60 -2.54 -8.76 -13.88
CA TYR A 60 -3.42 -9.91 -13.87
C TYR A 60 -2.62 -11.18 -14.19
N GLY A 61 -2.35 -11.97 -13.17
CA GLY A 61 -1.74 -13.29 -13.31
C GLY A 61 -0.38 -13.26 -14.02
N ASP A 62 -0.37 -13.44 -15.34
CA ASP A 62 0.85 -13.45 -16.13
C ASP A 62 1.00 -12.24 -17.07
N ALA A 63 2.19 -12.10 -17.66
CA ALA A 63 2.54 -10.97 -18.52
C ALA A 63 1.68 -10.90 -19.81
N ALA A 64 1.24 -12.01 -20.37
CA ALA A 64 0.45 -12.03 -21.61
C ALA A 64 -0.99 -11.55 -21.34
N THR A 65 -1.60 -12.02 -20.26
CA THR A 65 -2.94 -11.60 -19.83
C THR A 65 -2.95 -10.10 -19.49
N SER A 66 -1.94 -9.64 -18.75
CA SER A 66 -1.79 -8.22 -18.40
C SER A 66 -1.56 -7.34 -19.64
N ASN A 67 -0.77 -7.80 -20.62
CA ASN A 67 -0.57 -7.09 -21.89
C ASN A 67 -1.88 -6.84 -22.64
N LEU A 68 -2.74 -7.85 -22.74
CA LEU A 68 -4.05 -7.72 -23.38
C LEU A 68 -4.90 -6.65 -22.70
N ALA A 69 -4.95 -6.67 -21.37
CA ALA A 69 -5.69 -5.68 -20.59
C ALA A 69 -5.13 -4.27 -20.79
N TYR A 70 -3.80 -4.09 -20.79
CA TYR A 70 -3.16 -2.79 -21.01
C TYR A 70 -3.41 -2.23 -22.41
N ARG A 71 -3.31 -3.07 -23.45
CA ARG A 71 -3.60 -2.66 -24.83
C ARG A 71 -5.05 -2.26 -25.00
N GLU A 72 -5.97 -2.95 -24.35
CA GLU A 72 -7.39 -2.61 -24.38
C GLU A 72 -7.64 -1.30 -23.62
N ALA A 73 -7.07 -1.11 -22.43
CA ALA A 73 -7.19 0.14 -21.68
C ALA A 73 -6.69 1.35 -22.49
N LEU A 74 -5.54 1.21 -23.18
CA LEU A 74 -5.00 2.28 -24.04
C LEU A 74 -5.92 2.61 -25.21
N LYS A 75 -6.52 1.61 -25.86
CA LYS A 75 -7.53 1.83 -26.94
C LYS A 75 -8.76 2.57 -26.42
N GLN A 76 -9.12 2.34 -25.18
CA GLN A 76 -10.31 2.89 -24.53
C GLN A 76 -10.04 4.20 -23.77
N GLY A 77 -8.93 4.90 -24.05
CA GLY A 77 -8.67 6.26 -23.57
C GLY A 77 -7.78 6.38 -22.35
N ALA A 78 -7.21 5.29 -21.81
CA ALA A 78 -6.15 5.40 -20.82
C ALA A 78 -4.92 6.08 -21.44
N GLN A 79 -4.30 6.99 -20.70
CA GLN A 79 -3.20 7.83 -21.20
C GLN A 79 -1.84 7.40 -20.67
N GLY A 80 -1.81 6.45 -19.75
CA GLY A 80 -0.63 5.85 -19.16
C GLY A 80 -0.97 4.55 -18.47
N LEU A 81 0.04 3.73 -18.24
CA LEU A 81 -0.09 2.44 -17.57
C LEU A 81 0.47 2.50 -16.15
N SER A 82 -0.12 1.71 -15.25
CA SER A 82 0.43 1.49 -13.91
C SER A 82 0.41 -0.01 -13.61
N VAL A 83 1.60 -0.58 -13.41
CA VAL A 83 1.80 -2.02 -13.28
C VAL A 83 1.67 -2.44 -11.84
N ALA A 84 0.73 -3.36 -11.56
CA ALA A 84 0.64 -4.11 -10.32
C ALA A 84 1.42 -5.41 -10.46
N PHE A 85 2.48 -5.57 -9.68
CA PHE A 85 3.23 -6.82 -9.59
C PHE A 85 2.66 -7.72 -8.48
N ASP A 86 2.84 -9.03 -8.63
CA ASP A 86 2.47 -9.96 -7.58
C ASP A 86 3.43 -9.91 -6.37
N LEU A 87 3.02 -10.49 -5.27
CA LEU A 87 3.77 -10.46 -4.01
C LEU A 87 5.14 -11.18 -4.11
N PRO A 88 5.27 -12.34 -4.78
CA PRO A 88 6.57 -12.96 -5.03
C PRO A 88 7.55 -12.04 -5.75
N THR A 89 7.13 -11.39 -6.83
CA THR A 89 7.95 -10.40 -7.56
C THR A 89 8.38 -9.25 -6.64
N HIS A 90 7.46 -8.68 -5.83
CA HIS A 90 7.78 -7.64 -4.85
C HIS A 90 8.85 -8.05 -3.85
N ARG A 91 8.83 -9.32 -3.43
CA ARG A 91 9.73 -9.90 -2.44
C ARG A 91 10.99 -10.50 -3.05
N GLY A 92 11.18 -10.40 -4.38
CA GLY A 92 12.36 -10.87 -5.09
C GLY A 92 12.49 -12.38 -5.11
N TYR A 93 11.37 -13.09 -5.25
CA TYR A 93 11.30 -14.51 -5.51
C TYR A 93 11.01 -14.77 -6.97
N ASP A 94 11.58 -15.83 -7.53
CA ASP A 94 11.11 -16.40 -8.80
C ASP A 94 9.85 -17.24 -8.56
N SER A 95 9.00 -17.40 -9.57
CA SER A 95 7.71 -18.10 -9.46
C SER A 95 7.84 -19.60 -9.14
N ASP A 96 9.02 -20.20 -9.30
CA ASP A 96 9.33 -21.58 -8.92
C ASP A 96 9.86 -21.74 -7.49
N ASP A 97 10.04 -20.65 -6.75
CA ASP A 97 10.49 -20.68 -5.36
C ASP A 97 9.38 -21.24 -4.46
N ARG A 98 9.72 -22.20 -3.61
CA ARG A 98 8.77 -22.87 -2.71
C ARG A 98 8.05 -21.93 -1.76
N GLN A 99 8.70 -20.83 -1.33
CA GLN A 99 8.12 -19.85 -0.42
C GLN A 99 7.10 -18.94 -1.08
N ALA A 100 7.06 -18.90 -2.41
CA ALA A 100 6.24 -18.00 -3.19
C ALA A 100 5.03 -18.68 -3.86
N GLN A 101 4.99 -20.01 -3.89
CA GLN A 101 4.11 -20.81 -4.76
C GLN A 101 2.62 -20.45 -4.69
N ALA A 102 2.10 -20.23 -3.49
CA ALA A 102 0.69 -19.93 -3.29
C ALA A 102 0.28 -18.51 -3.74
N ASP A 103 1.23 -17.58 -3.82
CA ASP A 103 0.97 -16.16 -4.08
C ASP A 103 1.26 -15.75 -5.53
N VAL A 104 1.80 -16.66 -6.38
CA VAL A 104 2.19 -16.36 -7.76
C VAL A 104 0.99 -15.93 -8.60
N GLY A 105 1.04 -14.71 -9.12
CA GLY A 105 0.01 -14.12 -9.98
C GLY A 105 -1.29 -13.75 -9.28
N MET A 106 -1.43 -13.92 -7.95
CA MET A 106 -2.71 -13.77 -7.24
C MET A 106 -3.14 -12.30 -7.09
N ALA A 107 -2.22 -11.38 -6.85
CA ALA A 107 -2.54 -9.97 -6.58
C ALA A 107 -1.79 -9.01 -7.53
N GLY A 108 -1.47 -9.46 -8.73
CA GLY A 108 -0.71 -8.71 -9.71
C GLY A 108 -0.08 -9.60 -10.76
N VAL A 109 0.79 -9.05 -11.60
CA VAL A 109 1.49 -9.78 -12.65
C VAL A 109 2.79 -10.39 -12.12
N ALA A 110 3.01 -11.69 -12.36
CA ALA A 110 4.26 -12.38 -12.08
C ALA A 110 5.32 -12.02 -13.13
N ILE A 111 6.48 -11.54 -12.69
CA ILE A 111 7.63 -11.18 -13.52
C ILE A 111 8.88 -11.80 -12.93
N ASP A 112 9.44 -12.76 -13.63
CA ASP A 112 10.67 -13.44 -13.26
C ASP A 112 11.87 -12.96 -14.09
N THR A 113 11.64 -12.50 -15.33
CA THR A 113 12.69 -12.36 -16.35
C THR A 113 12.46 -11.17 -17.28
N VAL A 114 13.50 -10.79 -18.04
CA VAL A 114 13.40 -9.84 -19.17
C VAL A 114 12.35 -10.30 -20.20
N ASP A 115 12.26 -11.61 -20.44
CA ASP A 115 11.31 -12.15 -21.42
C ASP A 115 9.86 -11.95 -20.99
N ASP A 116 9.56 -12.00 -19.67
CA ASP A 116 8.23 -11.66 -19.15
C ASP A 116 7.95 -10.17 -19.31
N MET A 117 8.94 -9.33 -19.02
CA MET A 117 8.81 -7.87 -19.19
C MET A 117 8.59 -7.49 -20.66
N ARG A 118 9.27 -8.16 -21.60
CA ARG A 118 9.02 -7.98 -23.05
C ARG A 118 7.61 -8.37 -23.44
N ARG A 119 7.10 -9.52 -22.93
CA ARG A 119 5.71 -9.94 -23.18
C ARG A 119 4.70 -8.94 -22.59
N LEU A 120 4.98 -8.42 -21.39
CA LEU A 120 4.12 -7.45 -20.74
C LEU A 120 3.91 -6.19 -21.58
N PHE A 121 4.96 -5.74 -22.28
CA PHE A 121 4.92 -4.51 -23.09
C PHE A 121 4.91 -4.78 -24.60
N ASP A 122 4.65 -6.00 -25.04
CA ASP A 122 4.57 -6.32 -26.47
C ASP A 122 3.52 -5.48 -27.19
N GLY A 123 3.91 -4.83 -28.29
CA GLY A 123 3.04 -3.94 -29.06
C GLY A 123 2.66 -2.62 -28.37
N ILE A 124 3.31 -2.25 -27.26
CA ILE A 124 3.11 -0.97 -26.55
C ILE A 124 4.32 -0.04 -26.82
N ALA A 125 4.05 1.15 -27.36
CA ALA A 125 5.08 2.14 -27.70
C ALA A 125 5.64 2.83 -26.44
N LEU A 126 6.72 2.27 -25.86
CA LEU A 126 7.32 2.76 -24.61
C LEU A 126 7.96 4.16 -24.73
N ASP A 127 8.24 4.65 -25.94
CA ASP A 127 8.67 6.02 -26.25
C ASP A 127 7.53 7.05 -26.08
N ARG A 128 6.27 6.61 -26.14
CA ARG A 128 5.06 7.45 -26.12
C ARG A 128 4.20 7.24 -24.90
N VAL A 129 4.05 5.99 -24.47
CA VAL A 129 3.22 5.61 -23.31
C VAL A 129 4.03 5.74 -22.03
N SER A 130 3.52 6.52 -21.07
CA SER A 130 4.14 6.62 -19.75
C SER A 130 3.79 5.39 -18.92
N VAL A 131 4.82 4.70 -18.37
CA VAL A 131 4.66 3.51 -17.54
C VAL A 131 5.02 3.80 -16.10
N SER A 132 4.12 3.55 -15.18
CA SER A 132 4.39 3.57 -13.73
C SER A 132 4.52 2.14 -13.22
N MET A 133 5.52 1.89 -12.39
CA MET A 133 5.77 0.58 -11.77
C MET A 133 5.76 0.72 -10.25
N THR A 134 4.82 0.04 -9.59
CA THR A 134 4.68 0.09 -8.13
C THR A 134 5.59 -0.95 -7.49
N MET A 135 6.89 -0.71 -7.54
CA MET A 135 7.91 -1.64 -7.05
C MET A 135 8.88 -0.91 -6.11
N SER A 136 9.10 -1.47 -4.92
CA SER A 136 10.05 -0.96 -3.94
C SER A 136 11.02 -2.04 -3.44
N GLY A 137 10.54 -3.21 -3.03
CA GLY A 137 11.40 -4.27 -2.49
C GLY A 137 12.41 -4.80 -3.50
N ALA A 138 11.93 -5.40 -4.59
CA ALA A 138 12.76 -5.92 -5.69
C ALA A 138 12.97 -4.87 -6.80
N VAL A 139 13.07 -3.57 -6.42
CA VAL A 139 13.16 -2.47 -7.40
C VAL A 139 14.31 -2.65 -8.39
N LEU A 140 15.44 -3.12 -7.90
CA LEU A 140 16.67 -3.23 -8.70
C LEU A 140 16.51 -4.21 -9.87
N PRO A 141 16.19 -5.51 -9.68
CA PRO A 141 16.05 -6.45 -10.79
C PRO A 141 14.83 -6.16 -11.67
N VAL A 142 13.71 -5.71 -11.11
CA VAL A 142 12.49 -5.44 -11.89
C VAL A 142 12.68 -4.25 -12.82
N LEU A 143 13.29 -3.15 -12.32
CA LEU A 143 13.61 -2.00 -13.16
C LEU A 143 14.67 -2.34 -14.21
N ALA A 144 15.70 -3.11 -13.85
CA ALA A 144 16.71 -3.57 -14.80
C ALA A 144 16.08 -4.42 -15.93
N ALA A 145 15.15 -5.32 -15.60
CA ALA A 145 14.42 -6.10 -16.60
C ALA A 145 13.60 -5.22 -17.55
N PHE A 146 12.95 -4.16 -17.02
CA PHE A 146 12.20 -3.19 -17.84
C PHE A 146 13.13 -2.42 -18.79
N LEU A 147 14.26 -1.93 -18.29
CA LEU A 147 15.22 -1.18 -19.09
C LEU A 147 15.81 -2.04 -20.21
N VAL A 148 16.20 -3.29 -19.91
CA VAL A 148 16.69 -4.23 -20.93
C VAL A 148 15.60 -4.59 -21.93
N ALA A 149 14.36 -4.80 -21.50
CA ALA A 149 13.24 -5.07 -22.41
C ALA A 149 12.97 -3.88 -23.36
N ALA A 150 13.09 -2.63 -22.87
CA ALA A 150 12.98 -1.44 -23.70
C ALA A 150 14.15 -1.31 -24.70
N GLU A 151 15.38 -1.53 -24.22
CA GLU A 151 16.59 -1.55 -25.06
C GLU A 151 16.47 -2.56 -26.22
N GLU A 152 16.07 -3.78 -25.92
CA GLU A 152 15.85 -4.84 -26.91
C GLU A 152 14.68 -4.57 -27.87
N SER A 153 13.74 -3.72 -27.46
CA SER A 153 12.64 -3.23 -28.31
C SER A 153 13.05 -2.00 -29.14
N GLY A 154 14.31 -1.57 -29.07
CA GLY A 154 14.85 -0.45 -29.81
C GLY A 154 14.47 0.93 -29.24
N VAL A 155 14.03 1.02 -28.00
CA VAL A 155 13.69 2.29 -27.35
C VAL A 155 14.87 2.77 -26.49
N PRO A 156 15.52 3.90 -26.83
CA PRO A 156 16.59 4.48 -26.03
C PRO A 156 16.10 4.91 -24.65
N PHE A 157 16.94 4.79 -23.63
CA PHE A 157 16.59 5.13 -22.24
C PHE A 157 16.13 6.58 -22.08
N GLU A 158 16.73 7.52 -22.82
CA GLU A 158 16.40 8.94 -22.78
C GLU A 158 14.98 9.24 -23.31
N GLN A 159 14.37 8.32 -24.02
CA GLN A 159 13.00 8.44 -24.51
C GLN A 159 11.96 7.87 -23.57
N LEU A 160 12.37 6.96 -22.67
CA LEU A 160 11.48 6.34 -21.70
C LEU A 160 10.81 7.39 -20.81
N ARG A 161 9.51 7.22 -20.62
CA ARG A 161 8.69 8.07 -19.76
C ARG A 161 7.96 7.20 -18.74
N GLY A 162 8.01 7.60 -17.51
CA GLY A 162 7.36 6.81 -16.48
C GLY A 162 7.83 7.13 -15.07
N THR A 163 7.58 6.20 -14.18
CA THR A 163 7.95 6.32 -12.78
C THR A 163 8.18 4.93 -12.19
N ILE A 164 9.24 4.75 -11.43
CA ILE A 164 9.37 3.62 -10.51
C ILE A 164 9.08 4.11 -9.09
N GLN A 165 8.30 3.34 -8.30
CA GLN A 165 7.92 3.79 -6.96
C GLN A 165 9.15 3.95 -6.05
N ASN A 166 9.98 2.92 -5.91
CA ASN A 166 11.28 2.99 -5.23
C ASN A 166 11.28 3.66 -3.83
N ASP A 167 10.10 3.77 -3.19
CA ASP A 167 9.95 4.32 -1.85
C ASP A 167 10.05 3.19 -0.82
N ILE A 168 11.28 2.89 -0.40
CA ILE A 168 11.52 1.75 0.48
C ILE A 168 11.20 2.07 1.95
N LEU A 169 11.26 3.32 2.39
CA LEU A 169 10.99 3.68 3.78
C LEU A 169 9.55 3.36 4.18
N LYS A 170 8.58 3.64 3.30
CA LYS A 170 7.18 3.29 3.55
C LYS A 170 6.95 1.79 3.70
N GLU A 171 7.79 0.95 3.08
CA GLU A 171 7.68 -0.52 3.21
C GLU A 171 7.95 -0.98 4.63
N PHE A 172 8.90 -0.35 5.33
CA PHE A 172 9.18 -0.65 6.74
C PHE A 172 8.10 -0.10 7.70
N MET A 173 7.30 0.83 7.22
CA MET A 173 6.26 1.47 8.05
C MET A 173 4.93 0.72 7.98
N VAL A 174 4.49 0.31 6.76
CA VAL A 174 3.09 -0.15 6.57
C VAL A 174 2.89 -1.29 5.57
N ARG A 175 3.67 -1.37 4.46
CA ARG A 175 3.36 -2.32 3.37
C ARG A 175 4.13 -3.63 3.47
N ASN A 176 5.30 -3.59 4.08
CA ASN A 176 6.11 -4.77 4.42
C ASN A 176 6.70 -5.56 3.23
N THR A 177 6.79 -5.02 2.00
CA THR A 177 7.42 -5.72 0.87
C THR A 177 8.94 -5.53 0.80
N TRP A 178 9.57 -5.16 1.90
CA TRP A 178 11.03 -5.07 2.02
C TRP A 178 11.72 -6.42 1.87
N ILE A 179 12.99 -6.40 1.41
CA ILE A 179 13.86 -7.58 1.33
C ILE A 179 15.02 -7.45 2.32
N HIS A 180 15.75 -6.35 2.25
CA HIS A 180 16.92 -6.07 3.10
C HIS A 180 16.58 -5.08 4.20
N ALA A 181 17.48 -4.91 5.18
CA ALA A 181 17.37 -3.89 6.23
C ALA A 181 17.35 -2.46 5.66
N PRO A 182 16.94 -1.43 6.44
CA PRO A 182 16.76 -0.06 5.93
C PRO A 182 17.98 0.53 5.23
N GLN A 183 19.20 0.39 5.78
CA GLN A 183 20.39 1.01 5.21
C GLN A 183 20.80 0.44 3.83
N PRO A 184 20.92 -0.88 3.61
CA PRO A 184 21.09 -1.44 2.27
C PRO A 184 19.99 -1.05 1.30
N SER A 185 18.76 -1.03 1.75
CA SER A 185 17.60 -0.66 0.93
C SER A 185 17.65 0.79 0.48
N LEU A 186 18.07 1.71 1.33
CA LEU A 186 18.31 3.12 0.98
C LEU A 186 19.45 3.27 -0.03
N ARG A 187 20.51 2.48 0.08
CA ARG A 187 21.58 2.47 -0.92
C ARG A 187 21.04 2.06 -2.28
N ILE A 188 20.28 0.97 -2.36
CA ILE A 188 19.64 0.54 -3.61
C ILE A 188 18.75 1.66 -4.18
N ALA A 189 17.89 2.26 -3.34
CA ALA A 189 16.98 3.30 -3.77
C ALA A 189 17.70 4.54 -4.33
N THR A 190 18.79 4.97 -3.69
CA THR A 190 19.60 6.11 -4.16
C THR A 190 20.39 5.79 -5.42
N ASP A 191 20.93 4.58 -5.56
CA ASP A 191 21.61 4.11 -6.80
C ASP A 191 20.65 4.16 -8.00
N VAL A 192 19.38 3.76 -7.81
CA VAL A 192 18.34 3.84 -8.85
C VAL A 192 18.09 5.28 -9.29
N VAL A 193 17.91 6.22 -8.33
CA VAL A 193 17.66 7.63 -8.65
C VAL A 193 18.85 8.25 -9.38
N GLU A 194 20.07 8.00 -8.89
CA GLU A 194 21.31 8.52 -9.49
C GLU A 194 21.48 8.04 -10.93
N TRP A 195 21.32 6.73 -11.18
CA TRP A 195 21.45 6.15 -12.51
C TRP A 195 20.40 6.71 -13.49
N LEU A 196 19.13 6.77 -13.07
CA LEU A 196 18.05 7.29 -13.91
C LEU A 196 18.20 8.78 -14.20
N ALA A 197 18.66 9.57 -13.26
CA ALA A 197 18.90 11.00 -13.49
C ALA A 197 19.93 11.21 -14.61
N ALA A 198 20.94 10.36 -14.71
CA ALA A 198 21.99 10.44 -15.72
C ALA A 198 21.56 9.85 -17.09
N HIS A 199 20.80 8.77 -17.13
CA HIS A 199 20.58 7.97 -18.35
C HIS A 199 19.13 8.02 -18.88
N ALA A 200 18.15 8.29 -18.02
CA ALA A 200 16.72 8.32 -18.38
C ALA A 200 16.00 9.54 -17.77
N PRO A 201 16.38 10.79 -18.13
CA PRO A 201 15.95 12.02 -17.43
C PRO A 201 14.45 12.33 -17.52
N LYS A 202 13.68 11.60 -18.33
CA LYS A 202 12.22 11.69 -18.43
C LYS A 202 11.51 10.63 -17.61
N PHE A 203 12.27 9.73 -16.96
CA PHE A 203 11.74 8.68 -16.10
C PHE A 203 11.97 9.07 -14.63
N ASN A 204 10.91 9.14 -13.84
CA ASN A 204 11.00 9.51 -12.44
C ASN A 204 11.61 8.34 -11.65
N GLY A 205 12.74 8.59 -10.97
CA GLY A 205 13.47 7.58 -10.21
C GLY A 205 12.84 7.23 -8.87
N MET A 206 11.83 8.00 -8.44
CA MET A 206 11.11 7.75 -7.20
C MET A 206 9.71 8.37 -7.22
N SER A 207 8.75 7.69 -6.57
CA SER A 207 7.43 8.20 -6.23
C SER A 207 7.19 7.98 -4.75
N ILE A 208 7.31 9.03 -3.96
CA ILE A 208 7.24 9.00 -2.50
C ILE A 208 5.78 8.92 -2.10
N SER A 209 5.42 7.91 -1.31
CA SER A 209 4.04 7.48 -1.16
C SER A 209 3.46 7.76 0.22
N GLY A 210 2.44 8.61 0.25
CA GLY A 210 1.51 8.80 1.36
C GLY A 210 0.33 7.81 1.32
N TYR A 211 -0.10 7.42 0.12
CA TYR A 211 -1.24 6.52 -0.09
C TYR A 211 -1.27 5.32 0.86
N HIS A 212 -0.14 4.65 1.03
CA HIS A 212 -0.05 3.46 1.87
C HIS A 212 -0.20 3.77 3.37
N PHE A 213 0.18 4.97 3.82
CA PHE A 213 -0.07 5.42 5.20
C PHE A 213 -1.55 5.64 5.44
N GLN A 214 -2.23 6.28 4.49
CA GLN A 214 -3.68 6.51 4.55
C GLN A 214 -4.44 5.17 4.54
N GLU A 215 -4.09 4.22 3.66
CA GLU A 215 -4.68 2.88 3.63
C GLU A 215 -4.40 2.07 4.91
N ALA A 216 -3.26 2.33 5.58
CA ALA A 216 -2.95 1.75 6.89
C ALA A 216 -3.67 2.45 8.06
N GLY A 217 -4.37 3.55 7.82
CA GLY A 217 -5.20 4.26 8.78
C GLY A 217 -4.62 5.57 9.32
N ALA A 218 -3.55 6.10 8.72
CA ALA A 218 -3.09 7.45 9.02
C ALA A 218 -4.15 8.48 8.63
N ASP A 219 -4.33 9.50 9.47
CA ASP A 219 -5.12 10.67 9.11
C ASP A 219 -4.37 11.54 8.06
N PRO A 220 -5.05 12.49 7.40
CA PRO A 220 -4.44 13.30 6.34
C PRO A 220 -3.21 14.12 6.77
N VAL A 221 -3.11 14.54 8.03
CA VAL A 221 -1.96 15.28 8.56
C VAL A 221 -0.77 14.35 8.72
N LEU A 222 -0.99 13.18 9.31
CA LEU A 222 0.05 12.18 9.51
C LEU A 222 0.54 11.60 8.17
N GLU A 223 -0.36 11.33 7.22
CA GLU A 223 -0.01 10.93 5.86
C GLU A 223 0.95 11.95 5.22
N LEU A 224 0.57 13.23 5.24
CA LEU A 224 1.37 14.31 4.66
C LEU A 224 2.74 14.43 5.31
N ALA A 225 2.79 14.46 6.65
CA ALA A 225 4.03 14.63 7.39
C ALA A 225 5.02 13.47 7.19
N LEU A 226 4.54 12.22 7.25
CA LEU A 226 5.39 11.03 7.02
C LEU A 226 5.92 11.00 5.58
N THR A 227 5.09 11.35 4.60
CA THR A 227 5.50 11.42 3.19
C THR A 227 6.62 12.44 3.00
N LEU A 228 6.48 13.63 3.59
CA LEU A 228 7.50 14.70 3.49
C LEU A 228 8.76 14.38 4.29
N ALA A 229 8.66 13.70 5.44
CA ALA A 229 9.82 13.24 6.20
C ALA A 229 10.64 12.20 5.41
N ASN A 230 9.96 11.26 4.73
CA ASN A 230 10.62 10.33 3.82
C ASN A 230 11.31 11.08 2.66
N ALA A 231 10.61 12.02 2.03
CA ALA A 231 11.14 12.83 0.94
C ALA A 231 12.40 13.58 1.36
N ARG A 232 12.38 14.26 2.50
CA ARG A 232 13.52 14.98 3.07
C ARG A 232 14.72 14.05 3.30
N THR A 233 14.45 12.82 3.77
CA THR A 233 15.51 11.83 3.99
C THR A 233 16.14 11.37 2.69
N TYR A 234 15.36 11.07 1.66
CA TYR A 234 15.88 10.68 0.35
C TYR A 234 16.71 11.80 -0.29
N VAL A 235 16.20 13.04 -0.27
CA VAL A 235 16.95 14.20 -0.80
C VAL A 235 18.25 14.42 -0.04
N GLY A 236 18.22 14.32 1.29
CA GLY A 236 19.41 14.41 2.13
C GLY A 236 20.46 13.37 1.76
N ARG A 237 20.06 12.09 1.59
CA ARG A 237 20.96 11.00 1.21
C ARG A 237 21.59 11.17 -0.18
N LEU A 238 20.81 11.65 -1.15
CA LEU A 238 21.32 11.94 -2.51
C LEU A 238 22.30 13.12 -2.47
N ARG A 239 22.02 14.16 -1.69
CA ARG A 239 22.91 15.30 -1.50
C ARG A 239 24.23 14.91 -0.82
N GLU A 240 24.19 14.04 0.21
CA GLU A 240 25.37 13.47 0.86
C GLU A 240 26.29 12.73 -0.13
N ARG A 241 25.74 12.19 -1.23
CA ARG A 241 26.49 11.56 -2.32
C ARG A 241 27.06 12.57 -3.33
N GLY A 242 26.85 13.88 -3.12
CA GLY A 242 27.36 14.94 -3.97
C GLY A 242 26.48 15.28 -5.17
N LEU A 243 25.22 14.77 -5.25
CA LEU A 243 24.30 15.14 -6.32
C LEU A 243 23.70 16.52 -6.06
N ASP A 244 23.59 17.31 -7.14
CA ASP A 244 22.90 18.58 -7.12
C ASP A 244 21.39 18.40 -6.96
N VAL A 245 20.79 19.06 -5.96
CA VAL A 245 19.36 18.98 -5.63
C VAL A 245 18.51 19.34 -6.86
N ASP A 246 18.88 20.35 -7.61
CA ASP A 246 18.16 20.77 -8.81
C ASP A 246 18.22 19.74 -9.95
N ALA A 247 19.27 18.92 -10.00
CA ALA A 247 19.43 17.90 -11.02
C ALA A 247 18.47 16.70 -10.84
N PHE A 248 18.23 16.26 -9.59
CA PHE A 248 17.43 15.04 -9.36
C PHE A 248 16.03 15.30 -8.80
N CYS A 249 15.78 16.36 -8.00
CA CYS A 249 14.45 16.61 -7.43
C CYS A 249 13.36 16.77 -8.47
N GLY A 250 13.70 17.31 -9.64
CA GLY A 250 12.80 17.33 -10.78
C GLY A 250 12.40 15.96 -11.34
N GLY A 251 13.05 14.86 -10.93
CA GLY A 251 12.73 13.46 -11.21
C GLY A 251 12.04 12.73 -10.06
N LEU A 252 11.69 13.43 -8.97
CA LEU A 252 10.89 12.91 -7.88
C LEU A 252 9.41 13.22 -8.12
N SER A 253 8.54 12.28 -7.75
CA SER A 253 7.09 12.45 -7.74
C SER A 253 6.52 11.99 -6.41
N PHE A 254 5.25 12.30 -6.17
CA PHE A 254 4.56 11.94 -4.95
C PHE A 254 3.30 11.13 -5.25
N PHE A 255 2.86 10.35 -4.29
CA PHE A 255 1.67 9.54 -4.41
C PHE A 255 0.82 9.65 -3.14
N PHE A 256 -0.36 10.27 -3.24
CA PHE A 256 -1.26 10.48 -2.11
C PHE A 256 -2.54 9.66 -2.25
N GLY A 257 -3.07 9.18 -1.11
CA GLY A 257 -4.43 8.71 -1.00
C GLY A 257 -5.42 9.86 -1.02
N VAL A 258 -6.65 9.60 -1.43
CA VAL A 258 -7.75 10.57 -1.31
C VAL A 258 -8.97 9.84 -0.77
N GLY A 259 -9.37 10.16 0.45
CA GLY A 259 -10.45 9.50 1.16
C GLY A 259 -11.70 10.37 1.36
N LYS A 260 -12.49 10.03 2.38
CA LYS A 260 -13.81 10.63 2.65
C LYS A 260 -13.82 12.11 3.04
N PRO A 261 -12.84 12.69 3.78
CA PRO A 261 -12.93 14.08 4.22
C PRO A 261 -12.64 15.08 3.10
N PHE A 262 -13.57 15.24 2.17
CA PHE A 262 -13.45 15.96 0.89
C PHE A 262 -12.66 17.27 0.94
N PHE A 263 -13.04 18.21 1.80
CA PHE A 263 -12.36 19.51 1.89
C PHE A 263 -10.96 19.42 2.50
N VAL A 264 -10.77 18.49 3.44
CA VAL A 264 -9.47 18.25 4.07
C VAL A 264 -8.50 17.64 3.06
N GLU A 265 -8.97 16.74 2.20
CA GLU A 265 -8.15 16.13 1.13
C GLU A 265 -7.69 17.18 0.11
N ILE A 266 -8.56 18.09 -0.30
CA ILE A 266 -8.18 19.22 -1.17
C ILE A 266 -7.09 20.06 -0.50
N ALA A 267 -7.28 20.43 0.77
CA ALA A 267 -6.34 21.23 1.54
C ALA A 267 -4.98 20.52 1.74
N LYS A 268 -4.99 19.19 1.95
CA LYS A 268 -3.79 18.35 2.05
C LYS A 268 -2.90 18.46 0.81
N LEU A 269 -3.48 18.32 -0.38
CA LEU A 269 -2.72 18.38 -1.63
C LEU A 269 -2.18 19.79 -1.92
N ARG A 270 -2.89 20.84 -1.50
CA ARG A 270 -2.42 22.22 -1.57
C ARG A 270 -1.27 22.48 -0.59
N ALA A 271 -1.41 22.05 0.65
CA ALA A 271 -0.38 22.15 1.70
C ALA A 271 0.87 21.34 1.35
N ALA A 272 0.71 20.17 0.73
CA ALA A 272 1.82 19.33 0.27
C ALA A 272 2.77 20.09 -0.67
N ARG A 273 2.24 20.86 -1.62
CA ARG A 273 3.06 21.64 -2.55
C ARG A 273 3.85 22.75 -1.85
N LEU A 274 3.20 23.47 -0.93
CA LEU A 274 3.86 24.51 -0.13
C LEU A 274 5.02 23.93 0.70
N LEU A 275 4.73 22.88 1.48
CA LEU A 275 5.72 22.27 2.35
C LEU A 275 6.88 21.64 1.58
N TRP A 276 6.60 21.03 0.42
CA TRP A 276 7.66 20.50 -0.45
C TRP A 276 8.56 21.60 -0.98
N HIS A 277 7.97 22.70 -1.44
CA HIS A 277 8.73 23.87 -1.88
C HIS A 277 9.70 24.33 -0.77
N ASP A 278 9.20 24.50 0.45
CA ASP A 278 10.01 24.95 1.59
C ASP A 278 11.15 23.94 1.86
N ILE A 279 10.86 22.64 1.93
CA ILE A 279 11.86 21.59 2.17
C ILE A 279 12.96 21.59 1.11
N VAL A 280 12.61 21.71 -0.17
CA VAL A 280 13.61 21.70 -1.24
C VAL A 280 14.48 22.97 -1.20
N CYS A 281 13.89 24.13 -0.93
CA CYS A 281 14.63 25.38 -0.73
C CYS A 281 15.60 25.30 0.44
N GLU A 282 15.17 24.74 1.59
CA GLU A 282 16.02 24.50 2.76
C GLU A 282 17.20 23.55 2.45
N LEU A 283 16.99 22.59 1.56
CA LEU A 283 18.03 21.65 1.11
C LEU A 283 18.90 22.19 -0.02
N GLY A 284 18.68 23.43 -0.46
CA GLY A 284 19.52 24.13 -1.43
C GLY A 284 19.02 24.08 -2.87
N GLY A 285 17.83 23.54 -3.13
CA GLY A 285 17.20 23.59 -4.46
C GLY A 285 16.64 24.97 -4.77
N THR A 286 16.78 25.42 -6.01
CA THR A 286 16.40 26.78 -6.45
C THR A 286 15.54 26.79 -7.71
N SER A 287 15.58 25.72 -8.51
CA SER A 287 14.84 25.67 -9.77
C SER A 287 13.35 25.40 -9.54
N ALA A 288 12.50 26.03 -10.33
CA ALA A 288 11.06 25.78 -10.33
C ALA A 288 10.73 24.32 -10.59
N ARG A 289 11.55 23.60 -11.36
CA ARG A 289 11.36 22.18 -11.65
C ARG A 289 11.59 21.30 -10.42
N ALA A 290 12.56 21.63 -9.57
CA ALA A 290 12.89 20.88 -8.35
C ALA A 290 11.90 21.17 -7.22
N THR A 291 11.51 22.45 -7.06
CA THR A 291 10.68 22.93 -5.96
C THR A 291 9.18 22.71 -6.21
N ALA A 292 8.74 22.51 -7.48
CA ALA A 292 7.35 22.22 -7.81
C ALA A 292 7.03 20.74 -7.61
N MET A 293 6.13 20.43 -6.67
CA MET A 293 5.65 19.07 -6.43
C MET A 293 4.73 18.59 -7.56
N ARG A 294 5.04 17.42 -8.10
CA ARG A 294 4.13 16.67 -8.98
C ARG A 294 3.62 15.45 -8.27
N MET A 295 2.32 15.20 -8.36
CA MET A 295 1.69 14.13 -7.62
C MET A 295 0.77 13.27 -8.48
N HIS A 296 0.74 12.01 -8.15
CA HIS A 296 -0.29 11.04 -8.48
C HIS A 296 -1.23 10.91 -7.29
N CYS A 297 -2.52 10.79 -7.54
CA CYS A 297 -3.49 10.45 -6.51
C CYS A 297 -4.20 9.15 -6.85
N GLN A 298 -4.61 8.43 -5.83
CA GLN A 298 -5.52 7.29 -5.93
C GLN A 298 -6.65 7.48 -4.94
N THR A 299 -7.88 7.21 -5.38
CA THR A 299 -9.03 7.11 -4.48
C THR A 299 -8.79 6.01 -3.46
N SER A 300 -9.22 6.19 -2.23
CA SER A 300 -8.93 5.26 -1.15
C SER A 300 -9.70 3.94 -1.31
N GLY A 301 -8.99 2.82 -1.29
CA GLY A 301 -9.60 1.50 -1.25
C GLY A 301 -10.23 1.20 0.11
N TRP A 302 -9.62 1.71 1.19
CA TRP A 302 -10.12 1.54 2.55
C TRP A 302 -11.50 2.14 2.79
N THR A 303 -11.90 3.17 2.06
CA THR A 303 -13.21 3.81 2.19
C THR A 303 -14.35 3.02 1.54
N LEU A 304 -14.00 2.06 0.67
CA LEU A 304 -14.95 1.26 -0.08
C LEU A 304 -15.46 0.08 0.76
N ALA A 305 -16.71 -0.28 0.52
CA ALA A 305 -17.40 -1.34 1.27
C ALA A 305 -17.70 -2.55 0.37
N ALA A 306 -17.59 -3.74 0.96
CA ALA A 306 -18.04 -4.98 0.31
C ALA A 306 -19.58 -5.06 0.22
N GLN A 307 -20.26 -4.44 1.20
CA GLN A 307 -21.72 -4.34 1.24
C GLN A 307 -22.20 -3.28 0.23
N GLN A 308 -23.21 -3.60 -0.55
CA GLN A 308 -23.80 -2.71 -1.56
C GLN A 308 -22.72 -2.09 -2.47
N PRO A 309 -21.92 -2.89 -3.20
CA PRO A 309 -20.71 -2.45 -3.88
C PRO A 309 -20.94 -1.36 -4.93
N LEU A 310 -22.14 -1.26 -5.51
CA LEU A 310 -22.47 -0.19 -6.46
C LEU A 310 -22.43 1.21 -5.83
N ASN A 311 -22.66 1.34 -4.51
CA ASN A 311 -22.49 2.61 -3.80
C ASN A 311 -21.04 3.11 -3.83
N ASN A 312 -20.07 2.22 -4.08
CA ASN A 312 -18.67 2.59 -4.22
C ASN A 312 -18.41 3.47 -5.45
N ILE A 313 -19.24 3.40 -6.48
CA ILE A 313 -19.17 4.31 -7.65
C ILE A 313 -19.31 5.77 -7.19
N ALA A 314 -20.28 6.05 -6.31
CA ALA A 314 -20.47 7.39 -5.77
C ALA A 314 -19.29 7.81 -4.87
N ARG A 315 -18.79 6.90 -4.01
CA ARG A 315 -17.62 7.17 -3.14
C ARG A 315 -16.40 7.53 -3.96
N THR A 316 -16.03 6.66 -4.91
CA THR A 316 -14.89 6.86 -5.81
C THR A 316 -15.02 8.16 -6.63
N THR A 317 -16.23 8.51 -7.09
CA THR A 317 -16.45 9.74 -7.83
C THR A 317 -16.16 10.97 -6.98
N VAL A 318 -16.65 11.03 -5.73
CA VAL A 318 -16.42 12.16 -4.81
C VAL A 318 -14.95 12.28 -4.44
N GLU A 319 -14.28 11.16 -4.18
CA GLU A 319 -12.83 11.13 -3.91
C GLU A 319 -12.01 11.59 -5.13
N ALA A 320 -12.38 11.15 -6.34
CA ALA A 320 -11.76 11.62 -7.57
C ALA A 320 -11.91 13.13 -7.74
N MET A 321 -13.08 13.70 -7.43
CA MET A 321 -13.31 15.16 -7.45
C MET A 321 -12.39 15.87 -6.44
N ALA A 322 -12.19 15.33 -5.23
CA ALA A 322 -11.27 15.92 -4.27
C ALA A 322 -9.82 15.93 -4.79
N ALA A 323 -9.36 14.84 -5.43
CA ALA A 323 -8.05 14.78 -6.07
C ALA A 323 -7.90 15.82 -7.19
N ILE A 324 -8.92 15.98 -8.04
CA ILE A 324 -8.95 16.94 -9.15
C ILE A 324 -8.91 18.37 -8.60
N PHE A 325 -9.75 18.71 -7.65
CA PHE A 325 -9.76 20.03 -7.01
C PHE A 325 -8.49 20.30 -6.18
N GLY A 326 -7.86 19.25 -5.67
CA GLY A 326 -6.53 19.33 -5.07
C GLY A 326 -5.38 19.50 -6.06
N GLY A 327 -5.64 19.40 -7.38
CA GLY A 327 -4.67 19.69 -8.44
C GLY A 327 -3.68 18.56 -8.74
N THR A 328 -4.12 17.30 -8.74
CA THR A 328 -3.29 16.12 -9.09
C THR A 328 -2.84 16.12 -10.55
N GLN A 329 -1.68 15.53 -10.88
CA GLN A 329 -1.18 15.41 -12.26
C GLN A 329 -1.55 14.08 -12.91
N SER A 330 -1.84 13.06 -12.12
CA SER A 330 -2.41 11.80 -12.60
C SER A 330 -3.31 11.19 -11.54
N LEU A 331 -4.30 10.40 -11.96
CA LEU A 331 -5.30 9.84 -11.07
C LEU A 331 -5.56 8.36 -11.40
N HIS A 332 -5.67 7.55 -10.35
CA HIS A 332 -6.30 6.24 -10.36
C HIS A 332 -7.62 6.30 -9.59
N THR A 333 -8.65 5.72 -10.15
CA THR A 333 -9.95 5.49 -9.53
C THR A 333 -10.17 4.01 -9.30
N ASN A 334 -10.51 3.61 -8.08
CA ASN A 334 -10.76 2.21 -7.74
C ASN A 334 -12.05 1.70 -8.40
N GLY A 335 -12.09 0.42 -8.72
CA GLY A 335 -13.32 -0.27 -9.14
C GLY A 335 -14.34 -0.35 -8.00
N PHE A 336 -15.62 -0.43 -8.33
CA PHE A 336 -16.65 -0.58 -7.31
C PHE A 336 -16.55 -1.91 -6.54
N ASP A 337 -15.85 -2.89 -7.11
CA ASP A 337 -15.58 -4.23 -6.57
C ASP A 337 -14.28 -4.35 -5.77
N GLU A 338 -13.55 -3.24 -5.56
CA GLU A 338 -12.24 -3.20 -4.89
C GLU A 338 -12.25 -3.89 -3.51
N ALA A 339 -13.34 -3.75 -2.76
CA ALA A 339 -13.49 -4.38 -1.45
C ALA A 339 -13.84 -5.89 -1.53
N LEU A 340 -13.99 -6.46 -2.73
CA LEU A 340 -14.38 -7.86 -2.96
C LEU A 340 -13.24 -8.68 -3.57
N ALA A 341 -12.60 -8.16 -4.63
CA ALA A 341 -11.58 -8.86 -5.40
C ALA A 341 -10.79 -7.89 -6.29
N LEU A 342 -9.88 -8.41 -7.13
CA LEU A 342 -9.30 -7.65 -8.22
C LEU A 342 -10.40 -7.16 -9.17
N PRO A 343 -10.26 -5.95 -9.77
CA PRO A 343 -11.32 -5.36 -10.54
C PRO A 343 -11.67 -6.17 -11.79
N GLY A 344 -12.94 -6.50 -11.93
CA GLY A 344 -13.49 -7.12 -13.13
C GLY A 344 -13.50 -6.14 -14.33
N ALA A 345 -13.77 -6.65 -15.53
CA ALA A 345 -13.77 -5.83 -16.75
C ALA A 345 -14.77 -4.66 -16.69
N GLN A 346 -15.95 -4.89 -16.11
CA GLN A 346 -16.97 -3.86 -15.95
C GLN A 346 -16.54 -2.79 -14.93
N ALA A 347 -16.02 -3.20 -13.78
CA ALA A 347 -15.56 -2.29 -12.75
C ALA A 347 -14.38 -1.43 -13.24
N SER A 348 -13.41 -2.04 -13.90
CA SER A 348 -12.27 -1.34 -14.52
C SER A 348 -12.71 -0.31 -15.56
N ARG A 349 -13.73 -0.65 -16.39
CA ARG A 349 -14.31 0.28 -17.35
C ARG A 349 -14.99 1.45 -16.65
N LEU A 350 -15.88 1.20 -15.70
CA LEU A 350 -16.61 2.25 -14.99
C LEU A 350 -15.66 3.17 -14.21
N ALA A 351 -14.64 2.62 -13.57
CA ALA A 351 -13.61 3.39 -12.89
C ALA A 351 -12.88 4.35 -13.82
N ARG A 352 -12.48 3.90 -15.02
CA ARG A 352 -11.90 4.76 -16.06
C ARG A 352 -12.90 5.78 -16.59
N ASP A 353 -14.12 5.35 -16.92
CA ASP A 353 -15.15 6.19 -17.49
C ASP A 353 -15.56 7.30 -16.51
N THR A 354 -15.54 7.07 -15.19
CA THR A 354 -15.69 8.10 -14.17
C THR A 354 -14.70 9.26 -14.41
N GLN A 355 -13.44 8.99 -14.67
CA GLN A 355 -12.46 10.04 -14.95
C GLN A 355 -12.70 10.73 -16.29
N LEU A 356 -13.10 9.98 -17.34
CA LEU A 356 -13.44 10.55 -18.66
C LEU A 356 -14.63 11.50 -18.56
N ILE A 357 -15.68 11.12 -17.83
CA ILE A 357 -16.85 11.95 -17.56
C ILE A 357 -16.41 13.26 -16.87
N LEU A 358 -15.60 13.17 -15.81
CA LEU A 358 -15.10 14.33 -15.09
C LEU A 358 -14.20 15.23 -15.95
N GLN A 359 -13.44 14.67 -16.91
CA GLN A 359 -12.61 15.46 -17.83
C GLN A 359 -13.41 16.17 -18.92
N HIS A 360 -14.47 15.55 -19.45
CA HIS A 360 -15.08 15.97 -20.70
C HIS A 360 -16.50 16.55 -20.58
N GLU A 361 -17.26 16.17 -19.54
CA GLU A 361 -18.69 16.52 -19.46
C GLU A 361 -18.96 17.71 -18.50
N PHE A 362 -18.15 17.88 -17.44
CA PHE A 362 -18.48 18.79 -16.33
C PHE A 362 -17.65 20.09 -16.30
N GLY A 363 -16.80 20.34 -17.30
CA GLY A 363 -16.01 21.58 -17.38
C GLY A 363 -14.94 21.74 -16.29
N LEU A 364 -14.59 20.66 -15.57
CA LEU A 364 -13.62 20.74 -14.46
C LEU A 364 -12.21 21.09 -14.91
N CYS A 365 -11.90 20.95 -16.19
CA CYS A 365 -10.62 21.31 -16.78
C CYS A 365 -10.51 22.78 -17.19
N GLU A 366 -11.59 23.56 -17.15
CA GLU A 366 -11.61 24.92 -17.70
C GLU A 366 -10.97 25.97 -16.78
N VAL A 367 -10.96 25.76 -15.48
CA VAL A 367 -10.47 26.69 -14.48
C VAL A 367 -9.38 26.03 -13.62
N ALA A 368 -8.26 26.73 -13.47
CA ALA A 368 -7.20 26.30 -12.57
C ALA A 368 -7.56 26.72 -11.13
N ASP A 369 -7.52 25.76 -10.21
CA ASP A 369 -7.78 25.96 -8.77
C ASP A 369 -9.04 26.81 -8.47
N PRO A 370 -10.24 26.26 -8.74
CA PRO A 370 -11.49 27.02 -8.54
C PRO A 370 -11.79 27.33 -7.07
N TRP A 371 -11.10 26.72 -6.13
CA TRP A 371 -11.24 26.93 -4.69
C TRP A 371 -10.34 28.05 -4.14
N ALA A 372 -9.47 28.66 -4.97
CA ALA A 372 -8.61 29.74 -4.54
C ALA A 372 -9.42 30.92 -3.98
N GLY A 373 -9.03 31.41 -2.81
CA GLY A 373 -9.72 32.49 -2.09
C GLY A 373 -10.94 32.04 -1.29
N SER A 374 -11.31 30.75 -1.31
CA SER A 374 -12.33 30.21 -0.41
C SER A 374 -11.87 30.31 1.04
N TYR A 375 -12.64 30.96 1.91
CA TYR A 375 -12.32 31.07 3.33
C TYR A 375 -12.06 29.71 3.97
N LEU A 376 -12.86 28.70 3.62
CA LEU A 376 -12.70 27.32 4.10
C LEU A 376 -11.39 26.71 3.62
N ILE A 377 -11.17 26.68 2.32
CA ILE A 377 -10.04 25.92 1.74
C ILE A 377 -8.70 26.58 2.08
N GLU A 378 -8.62 27.91 2.05
CA GLU A 378 -7.37 28.60 2.42
C GLU A 378 -7.06 28.44 3.91
N SER A 379 -8.06 28.55 4.80
CA SER A 379 -7.91 28.31 6.22
C SER A 379 -7.48 26.86 6.51
N LEU A 380 -8.11 25.87 5.88
CA LEU A 380 -7.73 24.46 6.03
C LEU A 380 -6.32 24.19 5.48
N THR A 381 -5.94 24.80 4.36
CA THR A 381 -4.57 24.69 3.81
C THR A 381 -3.55 25.20 4.82
N GLY A 382 -3.79 26.38 5.42
CA GLY A 382 -2.89 26.94 6.45
C GLY A 382 -2.81 26.09 7.71
N ARG A 383 -3.95 25.58 8.20
CA ARG A 383 -3.98 24.66 9.34
C ARG A 383 -3.26 23.35 9.04
N MET A 384 -3.46 22.76 7.86
CA MET A 384 -2.77 21.54 7.42
C MET A 384 -1.25 21.75 7.41
N VAL A 385 -0.77 22.88 6.91
CA VAL A 385 0.66 23.25 6.96
C VAL A 385 1.18 23.30 8.38
N THR A 386 0.44 23.95 9.29
CA THR A 386 0.83 24.09 10.70
C THR A 386 0.90 22.75 11.40
N GLU A 387 -0.14 21.93 11.29
CA GLU A 387 -0.21 20.61 11.94
C GLU A 387 0.85 19.65 11.36
N ALA A 388 1.06 19.64 10.04
CA ALA A 388 2.10 18.82 9.43
C ALA A 388 3.51 19.23 9.91
N ARG A 389 3.79 20.52 10.09
CA ARG A 389 5.06 20.99 10.67
C ARG A 389 5.24 20.55 12.12
N VAL A 390 4.17 20.50 12.93
CA VAL A 390 4.23 19.97 14.29
C VAL A 390 4.63 18.48 14.26
N VAL A 391 4.03 17.67 13.39
CA VAL A 391 4.40 16.26 13.27
C VAL A 391 5.82 16.10 12.75
N LEU A 392 6.26 16.90 11.78
CA LEU A 392 7.64 16.89 11.28
C LEU A 392 8.64 17.23 12.40
N ALA A 393 8.34 18.20 13.26
CA ALA A 393 9.17 18.54 14.42
C ALA A 393 9.21 17.40 15.46
N GLN A 394 8.11 16.65 15.65
CA GLN A 394 8.11 15.46 16.50
C GLN A 394 9.03 14.36 15.92
N ILE A 395 9.00 14.14 14.60
CA ILE A 395 9.92 13.20 13.92
C ILE A 395 11.37 13.64 14.08
N ASP A 396 11.65 14.94 14.00
CA ASP A 396 13.00 15.48 14.21
C ASP A 396 13.48 15.28 15.66
N ALA A 397 12.58 15.43 16.64
CA ALA A 397 12.88 15.16 18.04
C ALA A 397 13.19 13.68 18.33
N GLU A 398 12.61 12.74 17.55
CA GLU A 398 12.97 11.32 17.58
C GLU A 398 14.37 11.03 16.96
N GLY A 399 15.02 12.04 16.36
CA GLY A 399 16.29 11.86 15.63
C GLY A 399 16.13 11.64 14.12
N GLY A 400 14.97 12.00 13.58
CA GLY A 400 14.59 11.86 12.18
C GLY A 400 13.82 10.57 11.88
N ILE A 401 13.37 10.42 10.64
CA ILE A 401 12.44 9.34 10.26
C ILE A 401 13.03 7.94 10.43
N LEU A 402 14.34 7.75 10.27
CA LEU A 402 14.98 6.45 10.46
C LEU A 402 14.98 6.04 11.94
N ALA A 403 15.32 6.96 12.84
CA ALA A 403 15.28 6.70 14.28
C ALA A 403 13.83 6.51 14.77
N ALA A 404 12.88 7.29 14.27
CA ALA A 404 11.45 7.14 14.54
C ALA A 404 10.91 5.78 14.04
N LEU A 405 11.45 5.26 12.93
CA LEU A 405 11.14 3.92 12.44
C LEU A 405 11.73 2.82 13.35
N GLU A 406 12.99 2.95 13.73
CA GLU A 406 13.70 1.99 14.59
C GLU A 406 13.10 1.91 16.00
N SER A 407 12.64 3.05 16.56
CA SER A 407 11.94 3.11 17.85
C SER A 407 10.50 2.59 17.79
N GLY A 408 9.95 2.33 16.58
CA GLY A 408 8.56 1.97 16.36
C GLY A 408 7.58 3.14 16.53
N TRP A 409 8.04 4.38 16.65
CA TRP A 409 7.20 5.57 16.82
C TRP A 409 6.21 5.73 15.66
N VAL A 410 6.67 5.56 14.42
CA VAL A 410 5.83 5.70 13.22
C VAL A 410 4.69 4.68 13.21
N GLN A 411 5.03 3.40 13.45
CA GLN A 411 4.05 2.32 13.44
C GLN A 411 3.00 2.52 14.53
N ARG A 412 3.42 2.92 15.74
CA ARG A 412 2.49 3.24 16.85
C ARG A 412 1.54 4.38 16.48
N ARG A 413 2.03 5.47 15.89
CA ARG A 413 1.19 6.62 15.50
C ARG A 413 0.13 6.23 14.47
N ILE A 414 0.52 5.47 13.44
CA ILE A 414 -0.42 4.98 12.41
C ILE A 414 -1.44 4.04 13.04
N HIS A 415 -1.00 3.11 13.88
CA HIS A 415 -1.89 2.15 14.54
C HIS A 415 -2.90 2.85 15.47
N GLN A 416 -2.44 3.85 16.25
CA GLN A 416 -3.33 4.66 17.08
C GLN A 416 -4.38 5.41 16.29
N ALA A 417 -4.01 6.01 15.13
CA ALA A 417 -4.96 6.67 14.25
C ALA A 417 -6.00 5.67 13.68
N ALA A 418 -5.54 4.48 13.25
CA ALA A 418 -6.41 3.42 12.76
C ALA A 418 -7.41 2.93 13.80
N LEU A 419 -6.96 2.70 15.04
CA LEU A 419 -7.82 2.25 16.13
C LEU A 419 -8.87 3.30 16.53
N ARG A 420 -8.48 4.59 16.57
CA ARG A 420 -9.45 5.68 16.81
C ARG A 420 -10.54 5.72 15.73
N THR A 421 -10.16 5.55 14.48
CA THR A 421 -11.13 5.52 13.38
C THR A 421 -12.04 4.30 13.50
N GLN A 422 -11.51 3.12 13.80
CA GLN A 422 -12.30 1.91 14.01
C GLN A 422 -13.31 2.08 15.18
N ALA A 423 -12.86 2.64 16.30
CA ALA A 423 -13.73 2.88 17.45
C ALA A 423 -14.89 3.85 17.12
N ARG A 424 -14.67 4.89 16.29
CA ARG A 424 -15.73 5.79 15.82
C ARG A 424 -16.73 5.10 14.87
N LEU A 425 -16.23 4.22 14.00
CA LEU A 425 -17.07 3.42 13.11
C LEU A 425 -17.96 2.46 13.92
N ASP A 426 -17.38 1.77 14.88
CA ASP A 426 -18.10 0.83 15.75
C ASP A 426 -19.09 1.55 16.69
N ALA A 427 -18.77 2.79 17.09
CA ALA A 427 -19.68 3.65 17.85
C ALA A 427 -20.76 4.34 16.99
N GLN A 428 -20.76 4.13 15.68
CA GLN A 428 -21.62 4.83 14.71
C GLN A 428 -21.50 6.36 14.73
N GLU A 429 -20.42 6.90 15.30
CA GLU A 429 -20.06 8.31 15.20
C GLU A 429 -19.63 8.68 13.78
N GLU A 430 -19.02 7.73 13.06
CA GLU A 430 -18.74 7.80 11.65
C GLU A 430 -19.63 6.82 10.90
N VAL A 431 -20.46 7.35 9.99
CA VAL A 431 -21.44 6.57 9.22
C VAL A 431 -20.84 6.07 7.93
N VAL A 432 -20.98 4.78 7.67
CA VAL A 432 -20.74 4.14 6.39
C VAL A 432 -22.04 3.49 5.93
N VAL A 433 -22.65 4.08 4.91
CA VAL A 433 -23.95 3.62 4.35
C VAL A 433 -23.81 2.17 3.85
N GLY A 434 -24.75 1.35 4.25
CA GLY A 434 -24.78 -0.08 3.93
C GLY A 434 -23.89 -0.96 4.83
N VAL A 435 -23.03 -0.35 5.68
CA VAL A 435 -22.13 -1.10 6.59
C VAL A 435 -22.59 -1.00 8.05
N ASN A 436 -22.60 0.19 8.63
CA ASN A 436 -23.03 0.39 10.01
C ASN A 436 -24.35 1.16 10.13
N ARG A 437 -24.90 1.69 9.01
CA ARG A 437 -26.21 2.35 8.93
C ARG A 437 -26.84 2.16 7.55
N TYR A 438 -28.16 2.16 7.49
CA TYR A 438 -28.94 1.94 6.25
C TYR A 438 -28.58 0.60 5.57
N GLN A 439 -28.47 -0.44 6.36
CA GLN A 439 -28.16 -1.79 5.90
C GLN A 439 -29.36 -2.39 5.15
N GLU A 440 -29.08 -3.09 4.07
CA GLU A 440 -30.03 -3.94 3.35
C GLU A 440 -29.53 -5.39 3.36
N PRO A 441 -30.40 -6.38 3.16
CA PRO A 441 -29.94 -7.76 2.99
C PRO A 441 -28.92 -7.83 1.83
N ASP A 442 -27.82 -8.53 2.03
CA ASP A 442 -26.75 -8.67 1.04
C ASP A 442 -27.32 -9.28 -0.26
N ASP A 443 -27.24 -8.53 -1.35
CA ASP A 443 -27.41 -9.02 -2.70
C ASP A 443 -26.04 -9.52 -3.21
N ASN A 444 -25.71 -10.76 -2.87
CA ASN A 444 -24.42 -11.39 -3.12
C ASN A 444 -24.20 -11.83 -4.59
N GLY A 445 -24.88 -11.23 -5.55
CA GLY A 445 -24.84 -11.60 -6.96
C GLY A 445 -23.66 -11.05 -7.78
N GLN A 446 -22.64 -10.43 -7.17
CA GLN A 446 -21.54 -9.84 -7.92
C GLN A 446 -20.52 -10.89 -8.33
N GLU A 447 -20.30 -11.07 -9.63
CA GLU A 447 -19.21 -11.88 -10.16
C GLU A 447 -17.86 -11.20 -9.89
N CYS A 448 -16.95 -11.91 -9.19
CA CYS A 448 -15.60 -11.47 -8.94
C CYS A 448 -14.64 -12.04 -9.99
N LEU A 449 -13.57 -11.31 -10.31
CA LEU A 449 -12.50 -11.84 -11.14
C LEU A 449 -11.73 -12.91 -10.38
N GLU A 450 -11.73 -14.12 -10.90
CA GLU A 450 -10.92 -15.23 -10.38
C GLU A 450 -9.67 -15.44 -11.21
N ILE A 451 -8.51 -15.56 -10.57
CA ILE A 451 -7.24 -15.90 -11.20
C ILE A 451 -6.86 -17.32 -10.79
N ASP A 452 -6.62 -18.19 -11.78
CA ASP A 452 -6.04 -19.51 -11.53
C ASP A 452 -4.52 -19.39 -11.30
N GLY A 453 -4.13 -19.11 -10.06
CA GLY A 453 -2.73 -18.99 -9.66
C GLY A 453 -1.93 -20.26 -9.90
N THR A 454 -2.55 -21.44 -9.84
CA THR A 454 -1.88 -22.73 -10.13
C THR A 454 -1.46 -22.80 -11.59
N GLN A 455 -2.32 -22.40 -12.52
CA GLN A 455 -2.00 -22.39 -13.94
C GLN A 455 -0.89 -21.36 -14.24
N VAL A 456 -0.97 -20.15 -13.66
CA VAL A 456 0.07 -19.13 -13.81
C VAL A 456 1.42 -19.66 -13.32
N ARG A 457 1.49 -20.24 -12.13
CA ARG A 457 2.70 -20.82 -11.54
C ARG A 457 3.33 -21.90 -12.44
N VAL A 458 2.53 -22.84 -12.91
CA VAL A 458 3.03 -23.92 -13.79
C VAL A 458 3.60 -23.36 -15.08
N GLN A 459 2.97 -22.36 -15.68
CA GLN A 459 3.47 -21.72 -16.89
C GLN A 459 4.75 -20.94 -16.65
N GLN A 460 4.84 -20.18 -15.56
CA GLN A 460 6.05 -19.43 -15.19
C GLN A 460 7.23 -20.37 -14.90
N ALA A 461 7.02 -21.43 -14.13
CA ALA A 461 8.06 -22.43 -13.86
C ALA A 461 8.62 -23.04 -15.17
N ARG A 462 7.75 -23.40 -16.13
CA ARG A 462 8.18 -23.89 -17.44
C ARG A 462 8.98 -22.86 -18.24
N ARG A 463 8.60 -21.57 -18.16
CA ARG A 463 9.33 -20.47 -18.82
C ARG A 463 10.72 -20.28 -18.19
N LEU A 464 10.82 -20.37 -16.86
CA LEU A 464 12.09 -20.30 -16.14
C LEU A 464 13.03 -21.45 -16.51
N ASP A 465 12.53 -22.69 -16.55
CA ASP A 465 13.31 -23.86 -16.97
C ASP A 465 13.82 -23.71 -18.41
N ALA A 466 12.95 -23.30 -19.33
CA ALA A 466 13.30 -23.04 -20.71
C ALA A 466 14.34 -21.91 -20.86
N LEU A 467 14.25 -20.84 -20.07
CA LEU A 467 15.24 -19.76 -20.09
C LEU A 467 16.58 -20.25 -19.57
N ARG A 468 16.62 -20.91 -18.41
CA ARG A 468 17.85 -21.41 -17.79
C ARG A 468 18.56 -22.45 -18.67
N SER A 469 17.80 -23.27 -19.45
CA SER A 469 18.38 -24.26 -20.32
C SER A 469 19.05 -23.69 -21.59
N ARG A 470 18.69 -22.46 -22.01
CA ARG A 470 19.19 -21.84 -23.27
C ARG A 470 20.18 -20.68 -23.06
N ARG A 471 20.25 -20.11 -21.86
CA ARG A 471 21.11 -18.96 -21.58
C ARG A 471 22.56 -19.37 -21.42
N ASP A 472 23.48 -18.42 -21.55
CA ASP A 472 24.89 -18.60 -21.14
C ASP A 472 24.97 -18.47 -19.60
N ASP A 473 25.00 -19.62 -18.94
CA ASP A 473 25.09 -19.70 -17.49
C ASP A 473 26.41 -19.15 -16.91
N ALA A 474 27.51 -19.21 -17.68
CA ALA A 474 28.78 -18.65 -17.23
C ALA A 474 28.74 -17.13 -17.22
N ALA A 475 28.19 -16.51 -18.27
CA ALA A 475 27.99 -15.07 -18.34
C ALA A 475 27.03 -14.58 -17.26
N ALA A 476 25.90 -15.29 -17.04
CA ALA A 476 24.94 -14.94 -15.99
C ALA A 476 25.58 -14.99 -14.59
N ARG A 477 26.30 -16.06 -14.25
CA ARG A 477 27.02 -16.18 -12.97
C ARG A 477 28.08 -15.09 -12.79
N HIS A 478 28.81 -14.73 -13.85
CA HIS A 478 29.81 -13.67 -13.79
C HIS A 478 29.15 -12.31 -13.48
N ALA A 479 28.07 -11.96 -14.16
CA ALA A 479 27.34 -10.71 -13.92
C ALA A 479 26.71 -10.66 -12.52
N LEU A 480 26.15 -11.77 -12.02
CA LEU A 480 25.62 -11.87 -10.65
C LEU A 480 26.73 -11.73 -9.60
N ALA A 481 27.92 -12.29 -9.84
CA ALA A 481 29.10 -12.12 -8.98
C ALA A 481 29.53 -10.64 -8.95
N ALA A 482 29.55 -9.95 -10.08
CA ALA A 482 29.83 -8.51 -10.15
C ALA A 482 28.82 -7.67 -9.33
N LEU A 483 27.53 -8.02 -9.40
CA LEU A 483 26.50 -7.38 -8.56
C LEU A 483 26.75 -7.61 -7.06
N THR A 484 27.13 -8.82 -6.68
CA THR A 484 27.49 -9.15 -5.27
C THR A 484 28.68 -8.33 -4.81
N GLU A 485 29.76 -8.23 -5.61
CA GLU A 485 30.96 -7.47 -5.26
C GLU A 485 30.68 -5.96 -5.18
N ALA A 486 29.86 -5.41 -6.09
CA ALA A 486 29.41 -4.01 -6.02
C ALA A 486 28.61 -3.73 -4.73
N ALA A 487 27.77 -4.67 -4.29
CA ALA A 487 27.07 -4.56 -3.02
C ALA A 487 28.01 -4.59 -1.82
N ARG A 488 29.03 -5.47 -1.83
CA ARG A 488 29.98 -5.68 -0.72
C ARG A 488 30.95 -4.53 -0.52
N HIS A 489 31.49 -3.99 -1.60
CA HIS A 489 32.62 -3.04 -1.52
C HIS A 489 32.24 -1.58 -1.79
N GLY A 490 30.99 -1.26 -2.02
CA GLY A 490 30.59 0.12 -2.31
C GLY A 490 31.02 0.61 -3.69
N GLY A 491 31.27 -0.29 -4.63
CA GLY A 491 31.80 -0.05 -5.97
C GLY A 491 30.75 0.53 -6.97
N PRO A 492 30.67 0.01 -8.19
CA PRO A 492 29.77 0.51 -9.24
C PRO A 492 28.31 0.62 -8.79
N ASN A 493 27.54 1.47 -9.48
CA ASN A 493 26.11 1.63 -9.27
C ASN A 493 25.39 0.28 -9.44
N LEU A 494 24.59 -0.09 -8.44
CA LEU A 494 23.94 -1.41 -8.40
C LEU A 494 22.93 -1.62 -9.53
N LEU A 495 22.26 -0.55 -10.02
CA LEU A 495 21.34 -0.69 -11.15
C LEU A 495 22.11 -1.00 -12.44
N ALA A 496 23.28 -0.40 -12.65
CA ALA A 496 24.12 -0.74 -13.81
C ALA A 496 24.50 -2.23 -13.79
N CYS A 497 24.96 -2.76 -12.64
CA CYS A 497 25.29 -4.17 -12.50
C CYS A 497 24.07 -5.09 -12.69
N ALA A 498 22.89 -4.68 -12.22
CA ALA A 498 21.66 -5.44 -12.42
C ALA A 498 21.21 -5.45 -13.89
N ILE A 499 21.38 -4.35 -14.62
CA ILE A 499 21.12 -4.27 -16.07
C ILE A 499 22.01 -5.29 -16.80
N ASP A 500 23.31 -5.34 -16.47
CA ASP A 500 24.21 -6.32 -17.08
C ASP A 500 23.83 -7.77 -16.75
N ALA A 501 23.40 -8.04 -15.51
CA ALA A 501 22.89 -9.35 -15.13
C ALA A 501 21.61 -9.72 -15.92
N MET A 502 20.69 -8.78 -16.10
CA MET A 502 19.46 -8.99 -16.88
C MET A 502 19.73 -9.18 -18.38
N ARG A 503 20.72 -8.49 -18.96
CA ARG A 503 21.19 -8.76 -20.34
C ARG A 503 21.69 -10.19 -20.51
N CYS A 504 22.32 -10.75 -19.47
CA CYS A 504 22.74 -12.14 -19.42
C CYS A 504 21.63 -13.12 -19.03
N ARG A 505 20.36 -12.65 -18.99
CA ARG A 505 19.19 -13.48 -18.63
C ARG A 505 19.21 -14.02 -17.19
N ALA A 506 19.80 -13.29 -16.25
CA ALA A 506 19.56 -13.54 -14.84
C ALA A 506 18.06 -13.31 -14.51
N THR A 507 17.56 -13.99 -13.48
CA THR A 507 16.18 -13.83 -13.01
C THR A 507 16.09 -12.82 -11.87
N VAL A 508 14.87 -12.37 -11.56
CA VAL A 508 14.58 -11.51 -10.39
C VAL A 508 15.08 -12.15 -9.10
N GLY A 509 14.78 -13.45 -8.92
CA GLY A 509 15.24 -14.21 -7.75
C GLY A 509 16.76 -14.41 -7.71
N GLU A 510 17.42 -14.62 -8.83
CA GLU A 510 18.89 -14.76 -8.87
C GLU A 510 19.60 -13.46 -8.50
N CYS A 511 19.15 -12.30 -9.02
CA CYS A 511 19.67 -10.99 -8.61
C CYS A 511 19.44 -10.74 -7.12
N THR A 512 18.26 -11.09 -6.62
CA THR A 512 17.95 -10.97 -5.19
C THR A 512 18.87 -11.87 -4.36
N ARG A 513 19.07 -13.14 -4.73
CA ARG A 513 19.98 -14.06 -4.06
C ARG A 513 21.43 -13.58 -4.08
N ALA A 514 21.87 -12.93 -5.16
CA ALA A 514 23.20 -12.31 -5.22
C ALA A 514 23.38 -11.22 -4.15
N LEU A 515 22.39 -10.36 -3.96
CA LEU A 515 22.38 -9.34 -2.91
C LEU A 515 22.26 -9.94 -1.50
N LEU A 516 21.51 -11.04 -1.34
CA LEU A 516 21.35 -11.73 -0.04
C LEU A 516 22.66 -12.35 0.49
N GLN A 517 23.66 -12.56 -0.35
CA GLN A 517 25.00 -12.96 0.08
C GLN A 517 25.73 -11.87 0.88
N VAL A 518 25.31 -10.61 0.73
CA VAL A 518 25.89 -9.46 1.41
C VAL A 518 24.96 -8.93 2.50
N TRP A 519 23.66 -8.84 2.18
CA TRP A 519 22.63 -8.28 3.05
C TRP A 519 21.52 -9.31 3.26
N PRO A 520 21.39 -9.91 4.45
CA PRO A 520 20.36 -10.91 4.71
C PRO A 520 18.96 -10.34 4.59
N ARG A 521 17.95 -11.22 4.45
CA ARG A 521 16.55 -10.79 4.52
C ARG A 521 16.27 -10.16 5.88
N HIS A 522 15.60 -9.03 5.84
CA HIS A 522 15.18 -8.34 7.04
C HIS A 522 14.03 -9.11 7.71
N THR A 523 14.03 -9.12 9.03
CA THR A 523 12.96 -9.73 9.85
C THR A 523 12.52 -8.73 10.91
N VAL A 524 11.23 -8.62 11.14
CA VAL A 524 10.65 -7.72 12.13
C VAL A 524 9.84 -8.56 13.12
N ARG A 525 10.00 -8.30 14.42
CA ARG A 525 9.11 -8.87 15.42
C ARG A 525 7.73 -8.25 15.28
N ALA A 526 6.71 -9.09 15.27
CA ALA A 526 5.35 -8.60 15.28
C ALA A 526 5.04 -7.97 16.65
N SER A 527 4.36 -6.83 16.63
CA SER A 527 3.88 -6.14 17.83
C SER A 527 2.54 -5.48 17.55
N TYR A 528 1.76 -5.30 18.60
CA TYR A 528 0.51 -4.55 18.60
C TYR A 528 0.44 -3.73 19.91
N ASP A 529 -0.37 -2.66 19.90
CA ASP A 529 -0.57 -1.81 21.07
C ASP A 529 -1.90 -2.18 21.73
N ALA A 530 -1.84 -2.67 22.95
CA ALA A 530 -3.00 -2.94 23.80
C ALA A 530 -3.52 -1.68 24.50
N ALA A 531 -4.70 -1.77 25.11
CA ALA A 531 -5.40 -0.74 25.88
C ALA A 531 -5.98 0.44 25.10
N LEU A 532 -5.77 0.54 23.79
CA LEU A 532 -6.28 1.66 23.00
C LEU A 532 -7.75 1.47 22.59
N TYR A 533 -8.11 0.27 22.11
CA TYR A 533 -9.47 -0.01 21.68
C TYR A 533 -10.43 -0.02 22.88
N GLY A 534 -10.07 -0.72 23.94
CA GLY A 534 -10.86 -0.78 25.17
C GLY A 534 -11.09 0.59 25.81
N THR A 535 -10.08 1.46 25.80
CA THR A 535 -10.22 2.85 26.29
C THR A 535 -11.22 3.63 25.45
N ALA A 536 -11.17 3.52 24.12
CA ALA A 536 -12.09 4.20 23.21
C ALA A 536 -13.54 3.69 23.34
N ARG A 537 -13.75 2.47 23.83
CA ARG A 537 -15.07 1.80 24.01
C ARG A 537 -15.50 1.66 25.48
N ALA A 538 -14.85 2.34 26.42
CA ALA A 538 -15.02 2.17 27.86
C ALA A 538 -16.47 2.37 28.40
N GLY A 539 -17.37 2.97 27.65
CA GLY A 539 -18.79 3.14 28.04
C GLY A 539 -19.78 2.35 27.19
N ASN A 540 -19.30 1.52 26.24
CA ASN A 540 -20.17 0.79 25.34
C ASN A 540 -20.67 -0.53 25.98
N THR A 541 -22.00 -0.72 26.04
CA THR A 541 -22.63 -1.87 26.67
C THR A 541 -22.33 -3.18 25.97
N GLU A 542 -22.27 -3.20 24.64
CA GLU A 542 -22.00 -4.39 23.84
C GLU A 542 -20.54 -4.84 24.00
N TRP A 543 -19.60 -3.88 24.04
CA TRP A 543 -18.20 -4.13 24.32
C TRP A 543 -18.01 -4.70 25.75
N LEU A 544 -18.64 -4.09 26.77
CA LEU A 544 -18.58 -4.56 28.14
C LEU A 544 -19.13 -5.98 28.28
N ALA A 545 -20.27 -6.29 27.63
CA ALA A 545 -20.84 -7.62 27.61
C ALA A 545 -19.89 -8.65 26.97
N ALA A 546 -19.20 -8.27 25.87
CA ALA A 546 -18.19 -9.13 25.24
C ALA A 546 -17.01 -9.41 26.20
N CYS A 547 -16.52 -8.41 26.92
CA CYS A 547 -15.48 -8.55 27.95
C CYS A 547 -15.92 -9.46 29.13
N GLU A 548 -17.18 -9.34 29.56
CA GLU A 548 -17.76 -10.21 30.58
C GLU A 548 -17.79 -11.68 30.10
N CYS A 549 -18.13 -11.94 28.83
CA CYS A 549 -18.08 -13.29 28.28
C CYS A 549 -16.65 -13.87 28.31
N VAL A 550 -15.61 -13.07 28.03
CA VAL A 550 -14.20 -13.50 28.14
C VAL A 550 -13.85 -13.79 29.61
N SER A 551 -14.31 -12.94 30.54
CA SER A 551 -14.09 -13.15 31.97
C SER A 551 -14.71 -14.44 32.47
N ALA A 552 -15.94 -14.75 32.06
CA ALA A 552 -16.61 -16.04 32.39
C ALA A 552 -15.88 -17.25 31.77
N LEU A 553 -15.35 -17.09 30.53
CA LEU A 553 -14.52 -18.13 29.91
C LEU A 553 -13.21 -18.34 30.69
N ARG A 554 -12.56 -17.25 31.13
CA ARG A 554 -11.36 -17.30 31.98
C ARG A 554 -11.57 -18.04 33.28
N GLU A 555 -12.68 -17.78 33.97
CA GLU A 555 -13.04 -18.51 35.21
C GLU A 555 -13.19 -20.00 34.94
N ARG A 556 -13.83 -20.36 33.83
CA ARG A 556 -14.06 -21.75 33.44
C ARG A 556 -12.76 -22.49 33.07
N LEU A 557 -11.83 -21.78 32.42
CA LEU A 557 -10.53 -22.32 32.02
C LEU A 557 -9.50 -22.30 33.15
N GLY A 558 -9.72 -21.56 34.22
CA GLY A 558 -8.75 -21.34 35.30
C GLY A 558 -7.55 -20.46 34.85
N ARG A 559 -7.57 -19.97 33.63
CA ARG A 559 -6.55 -19.08 33.04
C ARG A 559 -7.16 -18.19 31.95
N ALA A 560 -6.47 -17.11 31.58
CA ALA A 560 -6.87 -16.33 30.41
C ALA A 560 -6.82 -17.18 29.13
N PRO A 561 -7.83 -17.08 28.23
CA PRO A 561 -7.81 -17.78 26.95
C PRO A 561 -6.68 -17.23 26.07
N ARG A 562 -5.98 -18.12 25.35
CA ARG A 562 -4.82 -17.80 24.52
C ARG A 562 -5.18 -17.93 23.05
N ILE A 563 -4.81 -16.94 22.25
CA ILE A 563 -5.05 -16.95 20.80
C ILE A 563 -3.78 -16.61 20.04
N LEU A 564 -3.48 -17.40 19.01
CA LEU A 564 -2.43 -17.11 18.03
C LEU A 564 -3.04 -16.37 16.85
N VAL A 565 -2.58 -15.15 16.57
CA VAL A 565 -2.97 -14.40 15.37
C VAL A 565 -1.83 -14.47 14.36
N ALA A 566 -2.13 -14.89 13.13
CA ALA A 566 -1.11 -15.13 12.11
C ALA A 566 -1.53 -14.64 10.71
N LYS A 567 -0.51 -14.44 9.85
CA LYS A 567 -0.68 -14.26 8.40
C LYS A 567 0.13 -15.32 7.68
N LEU A 568 -0.47 -15.88 6.62
CA LEU A 568 0.14 -16.92 5.79
C LEU A 568 0.64 -16.34 4.47
N GLY A 569 1.69 -16.94 3.88
CA GLY A 569 2.21 -16.60 2.56
C GLY A 569 2.97 -15.27 2.51
N GLN A 570 2.98 -14.63 1.34
CA GLN A 570 3.74 -13.40 1.10
C GLN A 570 2.93 -12.11 1.35
N ASP A 571 1.73 -12.20 1.91
CA ASP A 571 0.88 -11.05 2.21
C ASP A 571 1.42 -10.20 3.37
N GLY A 572 1.78 -8.95 3.09
CA GLY A 572 2.32 -7.98 4.06
C GLY A 572 1.27 -7.05 4.72
N HIS A 573 -0.02 -7.13 4.34
CA HIS A 573 -1.06 -6.25 4.87
C HIS A 573 -1.44 -6.62 6.31
N ASP A 574 -0.81 -6.03 7.31
CA ASP A 574 -0.90 -6.42 8.72
C ASP A 574 -1.88 -5.61 9.58
N ARG A 575 -2.47 -4.53 9.04
CA ARG A 575 -3.40 -3.65 9.77
C ARG A 575 -4.54 -4.41 10.46
N GLY A 576 -5.25 -5.26 9.70
CA GLY A 576 -6.37 -6.03 10.24
C GLY A 576 -5.95 -7.00 11.33
N ALA A 577 -4.83 -7.71 11.14
CA ALA A 577 -4.29 -8.62 12.15
C ALA A 577 -3.92 -7.89 13.44
N LYS A 578 -3.26 -6.73 13.36
CA LYS A 578 -2.88 -5.91 14.52
C LYS A 578 -4.09 -5.33 15.25
N ALA A 579 -5.09 -4.84 14.51
CA ALA A 579 -6.31 -4.31 15.10
C ALA A 579 -7.09 -5.38 15.86
N VAL A 580 -7.24 -6.56 15.27
CA VAL A 580 -7.90 -7.71 15.92
C VAL A 580 -7.10 -8.18 17.13
N ALA A 581 -5.77 -8.28 17.01
CA ALA A 581 -4.90 -8.66 18.13
C ALA A 581 -5.03 -7.68 19.31
N ALA A 582 -5.03 -6.36 19.06
CA ALA A 582 -5.22 -5.34 20.07
C ALA A 582 -6.61 -5.44 20.74
N GLY A 583 -7.69 -5.53 19.95
CA GLY A 583 -9.05 -5.65 20.48
C GLY A 583 -9.26 -6.92 21.30
N LEU A 584 -8.72 -8.06 20.87
CA LEU A 584 -8.78 -9.32 21.64
C LEU A 584 -8.00 -9.21 22.95
N ALA A 585 -6.81 -8.59 22.93
CA ALA A 585 -6.04 -8.35 24.15
C ALA A 585 -6.79 -7.43 25.12
N ASP A 586 -7.42 -6.37 24.64
CA ASP A 586 -8.22 -5.44 25.43
C ASP A 586 -9.49 -6.12 26.00
N ALA A 587 -10.03 -7.13 25.31
CA ALA A 587 -11.14 -7.95 25.82
C ALA A 587 -10.72 -8.96 26.88
N GLY A 588 -9.41 -9.22 27.07
CA GLY A 588 -8.89 -10.11 28.13
C GLY A 588 -8.28 -11.43 27.63
N PHE A 589 -8.07 -11.62 26.33
CA PHE A 589 -7.28 -12.72 25.79
C PHE A 589 -5.78 -12.48 25.97
N VAL A 590 -5.01 -13.56 26.08
CA VAL A 590 -3.56 -13.52 25.84
C VAL A 590 -3.32 -13.76 24.37
N VAL A 591 -2.89 -12.72 23.67
CA VAL A 591 -2.71 -12.74 22.21
C VAL A 591 -1.23 -12.82 21.86
N GLU A 592 -0.87 -13.77 21.01
CA GLU A 592 0.43 -13.81 20.35
C GLU A 592 0.26 -13.54 18.86
N LEU A 593 1.04 -12.59 18.32
CA LEU A 593 1.04 -12.25 16.91
C LEU A 593 2.32 -12.80 16.26
N THR A 594 2.17 -13.67 15.25
CA THR A 594 3.34 -14.20 14.53
C THR A 594 4.05 -13.12 13.70
N PRO A 595 5.34 -13.28 13.41
CA PRO A 595 5.98 -12.51 12.35
C PRO A 595 5.22 -12.67 11.01
N LEU A 596 5.39 -11.73 10.10
CA LEU A 596 4.85 -11.82 8.74
C LEU A 596 5.52 -12.93 7.92
N PHE A 597 4.89 -13.33 6.83
CA PHE A 597 5.43 -14.25 5.82
C PHE A 597 5.65 -15.68 6.32
N GLN A 598 4.71 -16.16 7.13
CA GLN A 598 4.78 -17.51 7.67
C GLN A 598 4.26 -18.57 6.68
N SER A 599 4.91 -19.73 6.68
CA SER A 599 4.34 -20.91 6.03
C SER A 599 3.26 -21.56 6.93
N ALA A 600 2.43 -22.39 6.34
CA ALA A 600 1.43 -23.17 7.05
C ALA A 600 2.06 -24.05 8.18
N GLU A 601 3.21 -24.65 7.87
CA GLU A 601 3.98 -25.49 8.82
C GLU A 601 4.55 -24.67 9.97
N ALA A 602 5.04 -23.44 9.70
CA ALA A 602 5.59 -22.58 10.73
C ALA A 602 4.50 -22.12 11.73
N VAL A 603 3.31 -21.76 11.22
CA VAL A 603 2.17 -21.40 12.08
C VAL A 603 1.68 -22.61 12.87
N ALA A 604 1.60 -23.79 12.25
CA ALA A 604 1.21 -25.02 12.95
C ALA A 604 2.21 -25.41 14.04
N SER A 605 3.53 -25.19 13.80
CA SER A 605 4.56 -25.40 14.83
C SER A 605 4.42 -24.41 15.98
N ALA A 606 4.27 -23.11 15.70
CA ALA A 606 4.05 -22.10 16.73
C ALA A 606 2.78 -22.38 17.57
N ALA A 607 1.73 -22.86 16.92
CA ALA A 607 0.50 -23.24 17.61
C ALA A 607 0.71 -24.44 18.57
N CYS A 608 1.56 -25.39 18.19
CA CYS A 608 1.93 -26.54 19.03
C CYS A 608 2.75 -26.12 20.25
N ASP A 609 3.73 -25.22 20.03
CA ASP A 609 4.67 -24.82 21.08
C ASP A 609 4.02 -23.88 22.14
N GLY A 610 2.95 -23.18 21.79
CA GLY A 610 2.38 -22.10 22.60
C GLY A 610 1.13 -22.44 23.41
N ASP A 611 0.54 -23.65 23.33
CA ASP A 611 -0.70 -24.07 24.01
C ASP A 611 -1.84 -23.04 23.82
N PHE A 612 -2.23 -22.78 22.57
CA PHE A 612 -3.29 -21.83 22.22
C PHE A 612 -4.67 -22.50 22.22
N ASP A 613 -5.69 -21.72 22.60
CA ASP A 613 -7.09 -22.15 22.59
C ASP A 613 -7.75 -21.91 21.23
N ALA A 614 -7.24 -20.96 20.43
CA ALA A 614 -7.72 -20.64 19.10
C ALA A 614 -6.60 -20.08 18.20
N ILE A 615 -6.81 -20.17 16.89
CA ILE A 615 -5.95 -19.56 15.88
C ILE A 615 -6.78 -18.60 15.02
N GLY A 616 -6.33 -17.35 14.88
CA GLY A 616 -6.90 -16.36 13.99
C GLY A 616 -5.98 -16.14 12.78
N ILE A 617 -6.48 -16.31 11.56
CA ILE A 617 -5.73 -16.06 10.32
C ILE A 617 -6.28 -14.83 9.63
N SER A 618 -5.42 -13.84 9.38
CA SER A 618 -5.76 -12.68 8.56
C SER A 618 -5.31 -12.88 7.11
N THR A 619 -6.21 -12.71 6.14
CA THR A 619 -5.94 -12.90 4.71
C THR A 619 -6.46 -11.75 3.87
N LEU A 620 -5.65 -11.27 2.92
CA LEU A 620 -6.01 -10.24 1.95
C LEU A 620 -5.46 -10.53 0.53
N GLY A 621 -4.39 -11.33 0.42
CA GLY A 621 -3.65 -11.58 -0.82
C GLY A 621 -4.30 -12.58 -1.79
N GLY A 622 -5.49 -13.13 -1.49
CA GLY A 622 -6.20 -14.05 -2.38
C GLY A 622 -5.78 -15.53 -2.30
N ALA A 623 -4.62 -15.86 -1.72
CA ALA A 623 -4.07 -17.22 -1.65
C ALA A 623 -4.74 -18.14 -0.60
N HIS A 624 -5.87 -17.74 -0.03
CA HIS A 624 -6.51 -18.42 1.10
C HIS A 624 -7.01 -19.85 0.77
N LEU A 625 -7.39 -20.13 -0.48
CA LEU A 625 -7.83 -21.48 -0.89
C LEU A 625 -6.69 -22.49 -0.92
N GLU A 626 -5.44 -22.07 -1.06
CA GLU A 626 -4.26 -22.94 -1.01
C GLU A 626 -3.66 -23.00 0.42
N LEU A 627 -3.51 -21.84 1.05
CA LEU A 627 -2.80 -21.71 2.34
C LEU A 627 -3.59 -22.22 3.54
N LEU A 628 -4.91 -22.00 3.60
CA LEU A 628 -5.73 -22.45 4.75
C LEU A 628 -5.89 -23.98 4.82
N PRO A 629 -6.20 -24.69 3.71
CA PRO A 629 -6.18 -26.15 3.73
C PRO A 629 -4.82 -26.74 4.12
N ALA A 630 -3.72 -26.12 3.68
CA ALA A 630 -2.36 -26.53 4.04
C ALA A 630 -2.13 -26.37 5.56
N LEU A 631 -2.56 -25.26 6.16
CA LEU A 631 -2.49 -25.04 7.61
C LEU A 631 -3.31 -26.08 8.39
N LEU A 632 -4.57 -26.28 7.99
CA LEU A 632 -5.44 -27.26 8.63
C LEU A 632 -4.88 -28.69 8.54
N HIS A 633 -4.25 -29.04 7.41
CA HIS A 633 -3.55 -30.30 7.25
C HIS A 633 -2.34 -30.40 8.20
N ALA A 634 -1.51 -29.35 8.28
CA ALA A 634 -0.35 -29.31 9.16
C ALA A 634 -0.71 -29.39 10.66
N LEU A 635 -1.84 -28.80 11.07
CA LEU A 635 -2.40 -28.92 12.43
C LEU A 635 -2.85 -30.35 12.73
N ARG A 636 -3.58 -30.99 11.81
CA ARG A 636 -4.01 -32.39 11.95
C ARG A 636 -2.83 -33.36 12.05
N GLN A 637 -1.76 -33.15 11.27
CA GLN A 637 -0.53 -33.96 11.35
C GLN A 637 0.13 -33.88 12.73
N ARG A 638 -0.08 -32.78 13.46
CA ARG A 638 0.43 -32.57 14.83
C ARG A 638 -0.57 -32.94 15.92
N ALA A 639 -1.69 -33.54 15.52
CA ALA A 639 -2.81 -33.89 16.43
C ALA A 639 -3.34 -32.69 17.24
N LEU A 640 -3.27 -31.47 16.65
CA LEU A 640 -3.82 -30.27 17.25
C LEU A 640 -5.24 -30.04 16.75
N ASP A 641 -6.19 -30.12 17.69
CA ASP A 641 -7.61 -29.82 17.46
C ASP A 641 -7.95 -28.45 18.07
N VAL A 642 -7.56 -27.41 17.36
CA VAL A 642 -7.72 -26.00 17.76
C VAL A 642 -8.59 -25.29 16.71
N PRO A 643 -9.67 -24.58 17.09
CA PRO A 643 -10.53 -23.88 16.14
C PRO A 643 -9.75 -22.77 15.41
N VAL A 644 -9.91 -22.73 14.07
CA VAL A 644 -9.28 -21.75 13.19
C VAL A 644 -10.33 -20.75 12.70
N PHE A 645 -10.14 -19.48 13.03
CA PHE A 645 -10.95 -18.36 12.57
C PHE A 645 -10.21 -17.63 11.44
N VAL A 646 -10.95 -17.13 10.47
CA VAL A 646 -10.38 -16.39 9.34
C VAL A 646 -10.97 -14.98 9.28
N GLY A 647 -10.11 -13.98 9.23
CA GLY A 647 -10.50 -12.59 9.03
C GLY A 647 -9.97 -12.03 7.69
N GLY A 648 -10.73 -11.16 7.06
CA GLY A 648 -10.32 -10.48 5.84
C GLY A 648 -11.29 -10.65 4.67
N ILE A 649 -10.79 -10.37 3.44
CA ILE A 649 -11.60 -10.44 2.24
C ILE A 649 -11.63 -11.88 1.72
N VAL A 650 -12.79 -12.54 1.87
CA VAL A 650 -13.03 -13.89 1.38
C VAL A 650 -14.34 -13.89 0.59
N PRO A 651 -14.33 -14.16 -0.72
CA PRO A 651 -15.53 -14.27 -1.55
C PRO A 651 -16.55 -15.29 -1.02
N ALA A 652 -17.82 -15.06 -1.28
CA ALA A 652 -18.92 -15.87 -0.72
C ALA A 652 -18.79 -17.38 -1.04
N ASP A 653 -18.43 -17.70 -2.28
CA ASP A 653 -18.24 -19.11 -2.70
C ASP A 653 -17.06 -19.77 -2.00
N HIS A 654 -15.98 -19.03 -1.78
CA HIS A 654 -14.81 -19.51 -1.04
C HIS A 654 -15.11 -19.77 0.44
N ARG A 655 -15.98 -18.96 1.06
CA ARG A 655 -16.40 -19.17 2.48
C ARG A 655 -16.98 -20.56 2.70
N ARG A 656 -17.84 -21.03 1.77
CA ARG A 656 -18.44 -22.38 1.87
C ARG A 656 -17.35 -23.46 1.78
N LEU A 657 -16.41 -23.34 0.85
CA LEU A 657 -15.33 -24.31 0.67
C LEU A 657 -14.42 -24.36 1.91
N LEU A 658 -14.04 -23.21 2.46
CA LEU A 658 -13.17 -23.14 3.63
C LEU A 658 -13.82 -23.70 4.88
N ARG A 659 -15.14 -23.49 5.11
CA ARG A 659 -15.87 -24.14 6.20
C ARG A 659 -15.90 -25.67 6.02
N GLN A 660 -16.08 -26.18 4.79
CA GLN A 660 -15.98 -27.63 4.51
C GLN A 660 -14.58 -28.19 4.78
N CYS A 661 -13.53 -27.42 4.61
CA CYS A 661 -12.15 -27.82 4.96
C CYS A 661 -11.91 -27.89 6.47
N GLY A 662 -12.73 -27.20 7.30
CA GLY A 662 -12.60 -27.17 8.75
C GLY A 662 -12.30 -25.80 9.37
N VAL A 663 -12.45 -24.71 8.61
CA VAL A 663 -12.44 -23.35 9.18
C VAL A 663 -13.68 -23.17 10.03
N GLN A 664 -13.51 -22.72 11.27
CA GLN A 664 -14.58 -22.57 12.28
C GLN A 664 -15.54 -21.44 11.89
N GLU A 665 -15.01 -20.25 11.60
CA GLU A 665 -15.82 -19.11 11.16
C GLU A 665 -14.96 -18.13 10.33
N ILE A 666 -15.65 -17.36 9.45
CA ILE A 666 -15.04 -16.37 8.57
C ILE A 666 -15.69 -15.01 8.86
N LEU A 667 -14.87 -14.07 9.35
CA LEU A 667 -15.26 -12.76 9.81
C LEU A 667 -14.79 -11.73 8.78
N GLY A 668 -15.73 -11.16 8.02
CA GLY A 668 -15.43 -10.22 6.93
C GLY A 668 -15.08 -8.80 7.40
N PRO A 669 -14.63 -7.93 6.49
CA PRO A 669 -14.44 -6.52 6.78
C PRO A 669 -15.73 -5.87 7.29
N GLY A 670 -15.60 -4.98 8.29
CA GLY A 670 -16.75 -4.32 8.93
C GLY A 670 -17.42 -5.11 10.06
N THR A 671 -16.94 -6.34 10.39
CA THR A 671 -17.42 -7.05 11.57
C THR A 671 -16.96 -6.31 12.84
N PRO A 672 -17.88 -5.86 13.72
CA PRO A 672 -17.56 -5.21 14.98
C PRO A 672 -16.70 -6.09 15.90
N MET A 673 -15.82 -5.48 16.70
CA MET A 673 -14.91 -6.24 17.56
C MET A 673 -15.65 -7.07 18.63
N GLU A 674 -16.73 -6.56 19.18
CA GLU A 674 -17.59 -7.27 20.13
C GLU A 674 -18.18 -8.55 19.53
N ILE A 675 -18.51 -8.55 18.24
CA ILE A 675 -18.99 -9.75 17.52
C ILE A 675 -17.83 -10.74 17.30
N ILE A 676 -16.64 -10.26 16.96
CA ILE A 676 -15.44 -11.11 16.83
C ILE A 676 -15.16 -11.82 18.16
N VAL A 677 -15.12 -11.06 19.26
CA VAL A 677 -14.88 -11.60 20.63
C VAL A 677 -15.93 -12.63 21.00
N SER A 678 -17.22 -12.30 20.85
CA SER A 678 -18.33 -13.17 21.21
C SER A 678 -18.35 -14.46 20.39
N THR A 679 -18.03 -14.39 19.11
CA THR A 679 -17.95 -15.56 18.20
C THR A 679 -16.85 -16.52 18.65
N ILE A 680 -15.65 -16.00 18.99
CA ILE A 680 -14.53 -16.82 19.47
C ILE A 680 -14.89 -17.47 20.81
N VAL A 681 -15.45 -16.71 21.77
CA VAL A 681 -15.85 -17.20 23.06
C VAL A 681 -16.90 -18.31 22.93
N ALA A 682 -17.91 -18.14 22.08
CA ALA A 682 -18.95 -19.15 21.83
C ALA A 682 -18.36 -20.47 21.31
N ALA A 683 -17.46 -20.40 20.33
CA ALA A 683 -16.79 -21.59 19.80
C ALA A 683 -15.94 -22.31 20.85
N LEU A 684 -15.15 -21.58 21.66
CA LEU A 684 -14.33 -22.14 22.73
C LEU A 684 -15.18 -22.73 23.86
N THR A 685 -16.39 -22.21 24.04
CA THR A 685 -17.35 -22.74 25.02
C THR A 685 -17.92 -24.09 24.58
N LEU A 686 -18.23 -24.24 23.29
CA LEU A 686 -18.81 -25.45 22.71
C LEU A 686 -17.78 -26.58 22.54
N SER A 687 -16.55 -26.26 22.07
CA SER A 687 -15.50 -27.27 21.81
C SER A 687 -14.99 -28.01 23.06
N ARG A 688 -15.24 -27.46 24.24
CA ARG A 688 -14.81 -28.03 25.54
C ARG A 688 -15.96 -28.51 26.43
N MET A 689 -17.16 -28.65 25.86
CA MET A 689 -18.20 -29.43 26.57
C MET A 689 -17.80 -30.89 26.54
N PRO A 690 -17.80 -31.60 27.69
CA PRO A 690 -17.61 -33.04 27.67
C PRO A 690 -18.70 -33.63 26.77
N THR A 691 -18.28 -34.41 25.77
CA THR A 691 -19.20 -35.22 24.98
C THR A 691 -19.95 -36.13 25.96
N ALA A 692 -21.27 -35.88 26.13
CA ALA A 692 -22.14 -36.63 27.01
C ALA A 692 -22.27 -38.08 26.55
#